data_c3b85124136d6286a4be215c7d469bb7
#
_entry.id   c3b85124136d6286a4be215c7d469bb7
#
_cell.length_a   1.000
_cell.length_b   1.000
_cell.length_c   1.000
_cell.angle_alpha   90.00
_cell.angle_beta   90.00
_cell.angle_gamma   90.00
#
_symmetry.space_group_name_H-M   'P 1'
#
loop_
_entity.id
_entity.type
_entity.pdbx_description
1 polymer ?
#
loop_
_entity_poly.entity_id
_entity_poly.type
_entity_poly.pdbx_seq_one_letter_code
_entity_poly.pdbx_strand_id
1 'polypeptide(L)'
;MRCNPLLGLFALFTILVTDVVSAQATGTLQGRVTAETGGALEGVQVRIPGTSLSASTDVSGLYLIRGVPAGATTIEFDYLGTAPRSETVTVAADTTTRLDLRFGAAVLLEQITVRSQSEAQSAALNLYRSSDAITNITAADEIGSFVDQNVAEALQRLPGISITRDQGEGRFVTIRGLNSNLNNVSLNGMRIGTPEDGNRELPLDLIPTGSVDRLEVIKVPTPDMPGDAIGGSVNVVSPSAFDQDGQVLRYRVEGLYAELGDETGGRAELAWSNVFDAFGGNDTLGVSFGVNYLERNFQSNNLEAEYDLLEELASGGERFAPIETQQRKYFIKRDRLGANLNLDFRPSFRDKYFFNFLYSQFNDAETRQRSINVFEDGNLTSIQGGTANFEGIEADGIRRRVRFRSKEQETFAFGLGGEHRLEKWTIDYRAGYSEASETAPDEIEGRFELDGDDVDGSISFGNGVPHFLLTRGGQPAADVFSNENFALDRVVLESTFVDEDDLNFNLNFERDFMFGNGSRMALKFGGDARFKNKDVDANETELRGVPDIFLDLFTRSGFSFPYGSMGDGISSRALRRFFAENRADFDERPRDVEENLLLSAVGDFKSQEDVLATYLMGTLDIGEWRLIAGARYEDTDFSTRGNAIDFDENGDLSGIRPVRASNSYGELLPGFHAHYKGFDDIVIRAAWTNTLARPSFADLSPGVIILREDLEVEAGNPNLDPITSSNLDLMVDWYMSHAGILSVGLFYKDIDNFVVDFVTDNDLEFPGFEVERPINGSAGEVRGIELNWQQSLGLWNPVLEGFLAGANYTWMDTEFSARERPGENFALPQASETIANLYLGYERGPLSARISYAARGKYLDEIGDDDRFDVFVDDHGQLDLTASWRLVPQAELLLEVTNITDEPLRLYQAAPGNLFQIEKYGTSFALGLRGRA
;
A
#
# COMPACT_ATOMS: atom_id res chain seq x y z
N MET A 1 12.64 -28.49 -29.91
CA MET A 1 12.29 -29.64 -29.05
C MET A 1 12.38 -29.12 -27.63
N ARG A 2 11.29 -28.60 -27.10
CA ARG A 2 11.25 -28.13 -25.70
C ARG A 2 11.00 -29.36 -24.81
N CYS A 3 11.97 -29.72 -23.97
CA CYS A 3 11.80 -30.73 -22.95
C CYS A 3 10.77 -30.23 -21.94
N ASN A 4 9.70 -30.99 -21.76
CA ASN A 4 8.61 -30.68 -20.87
C ASN A 4 9.07 -30.94 -19.40
N PRO A 5 9.31 -29.94 -18.55
CA PRO A 5 9.83 -30.15 -17.19
C PRO A 5 8.83 -30.83 -16.25
N LEU A 6 7.54 -30.85 -16.63
CA LEU A 6 6.45 -31.49 -15.87
C LEU A 6 6.62 -33.02 -15.71
N LEU A 7 7.26 -33.70 -16.66
CA LEU A 7 7.54 -35.14 -16.57
C LEU A 7 8.66 -35.49 -15.57
N GLY A 8 9.59 -34.55 -15.31
CA GLY A 8 10.65 -34.74 -14.34
C GLY A 8 10.19 -34.62 -12.87
N LEU A 9 9.28 -33.69 -12.57
CA LEU A 9 8.72 -33.52 -11.24
C LEU A 9 7.80 -34.68 -10.83
N PHE A 10 7.00 -35.22 -11.75
CA PHE A 10 6.13 -36.38 -11.50
C PHE A 10 6.95 -37.66 -11.29
N ALA A 11 8.11 -37.82 -11.91
CA ALA A 11 8.98 -38.97 -11.75
C ALA A 11 9.71 -38.99 -10.38
N LEU A 12 10.03 -37.83 -9.81
CA LEU A 12 10.63 -37.75 -8.48
C LEU A 12 9.63 -38.12 -7.36
N PHE A 13 8.35 -37.78 -7.54
CA PHE A 13 7.26 -38.14 -6.60
C PHE A 13 6.88 -39.62 -6.62
N THR A 14 7.08 -40.32 -7.72
CA THR A 14 6.70 -41.71 -7.89
C THR A 14 7.72 -42.73 -7.37
N ILE A 15 8.96 -42.35 -7.10
CA ILE A 15 10.04 -43.25 -6.66
C ILE A 15 10.03 -43.52 -5.13
N LEU A 16 9.27 -42.75 -4.35
CA LEU A 16 9.22 -42.88 -2.86
C LEU A 16 8.10 -43.79 -2.31
N VAL A 17 7.36 -44.49 -3.13
CA VAL A 17 6.14 -45.25 -2.68
C VAL A 17 6.35 -46.76 -2.71
N THR A 18 7.49 -47.30 -2.46
CA THR A 18 7.65 -48.76 -2.37
C THR A 18 8.37 -49.23 -1.10
N ASP A 19 7.78 -48.93 0.06
CA ASP A 19 8.00 -49.75 1.24
C ASP A 19 6.68 -50.07 1.95
N VAL A 20 6.25 -51.31 1.85
CA VAL A 20 5.13 -51.83 2.62
C VAL A 20 5.60 -52.02 4.06
N VAL A 21 5.53 -50.95 4.84
CA VAL A 21 5.79 -51.01 6.27
C VAL A 21 4.49 -51.35 7.00
N SER A 22 4.57 -52.28 7.93
CA SER A 22 3.51 -52.67 8.87
C SER A 22 2.91 -51.40 9.49
N ALA A 23 1.66 -51.12 9.17
CA ALA A 23 0.98 -49.90 9.68
C ALA A 23 0.88 -49.99 11.20
N GLN A 24 1.65 -49.19 11.92
CA GLN A 24 1.48 -48.99 13.36
C GLN A 24 0.09 -48.36 13.56
N ALA A 25 -0.68 -48.87 14.53
CA ALA A 25 -1.97 -48.31 14.87
C ALA A 25 -1.82 -46.83 15.29
N THR A 26 -2.55 -45.90 14.71
CA THR A 26 -2.47 -44.49 14.96
C THR A 26 -3.80 -43.92 15.42
N GLY A 27 -3.77 -42.80 16.15
CA GLY A 27 -4.96 -42.00 16.50
C GLY A 27 -4.78 -40.56 16.12
N THR A 28 -5.73 -39.72 16.50
CA THR A 28 -5.70 -38.28 16.32
C THR A 28 -5.58 -37.61 17.68
N LEU A 29 -4.69 -36.62 17.79
CA LEU A 29 -4.57 -35.76 18.96
C LEU A 29 -5.13 -34.35 18.61
N GLN A 30 -6.00 -33.84 19.46
CA GLN A 30 -6.52 -32.46 19.34
C GLN A 30 -6.59 -31.79 20.70
N GLY A 31 -6.63 -30.49 20.74
CA GLY A 31 -6.80 -29.75 21.98
C GLY A 31 -6.77 -28.25 21.77
N ARG A 32 -6.92 -27.51 22.86
CA ARG A 32 -6.83 -26.07 22.90
C ARG A 32 -5.69 -25.62 23.80
N VAL A 33 -4.91 -24.68 23.33
CA VAL A 33 -3.86 -24.02 24.10
C VAL A 33 -4.29 -22.60 24.46
N THR A 34 -4.20 -22.28 25.76
CA THR A 34 -4.61 -20.96 26.26
C THR A 34 -3.51 -20.38 27.15
N ALA A 35 -3.52 -19.05 27.27
CA ALA A 35 -2.75 -18.33 28.28
C ALA A 35 -3.31 -18.59 29.69
N GLU A 36 -2.58 -18.17 30.70
CA GLU A 36 -3.04 -18.28 32.09
C GLU A 36 -4.34 -17.48 32.34
N THR A 37 -4.48 -16.37 31.66
CA THR A 37 -5.68 -15.53 31.65
C THR A 37 -6.91 -16.18 31.02
N GLY A 38 -6.72 -17.23 30.18
CA GLY A 38 -7.78 -17.94 29.46
C GLY A 38 -7.83 -17.64 27.97
N GLY A 39 -7.17 -16.55 27.49
CA GLY A 39 -7.13 -16.19 26.09
C GLY A 39 -6.46 -17.28 25.23
N ALA A 40 -6.96 -17.46 24.00
CA ALA A 40 -6.36 -18.41 23.05
C ALA A 40 -4.92 -18.00 22.69
N LEU A 41 -4.03 -18.98 22.53
CA LEU A 41 -2.68 -18.75 22.02
C LEU A 41 -2.57 -19.31 20.60
N GLU A 42 -2.48 -18.41 19.62
CA GLU A 42 -2.23 -18.73 18.22
C GLU A 42 -0.73 -18.92 17.96
N GLY A 43 -0.36 -19.83 17.04
CA GLY A 43 1.02 -20.06 16.63
C GLY A 43 1.85 -20.90 17.59
N VAL A 44 1.26 -21.50 18.64
CA VAL A 44 1.97 -22.46 19.50
C VAL A 44 2.40 -23.65 18.68
N GLN A 45 3.70 -23.95 18.69
CA GLN A 45 4.24 -25.14 18.05
C GLN A 45 3.95 -26.36 18.93
N VAL A 46 3.18 -27.31 18.42
CA VAL A 46 2.86 -28.59 19.09
C VAL A 46 3.56 -29.70 18.31
N ARG A 47 4.53 -30.39 18.94
CA ARG A 47 5.33 -31.42 18.26
C ARG A 47 5.39 -32.72 19.04
N ILE A 48 5.61 -33.83 18.35
CA ILE A 48 5.85 -35.12 18.93
C ILE A 48 7.33 -35.47 18.73
N PRO A 49 8.17 -35.43 19.81
CA PRO A 49 9.59 -35.64 19.68
C PRO A 49 9.94 -36.99 19.02
N GLY A 50 10.94 -36.97 18.15
CA GLY A 50 11.40 -38.18 17.43
C GLY A 50 10.54 -38.51 16.19
N THR A 51 9.57 -37.68 15.85
CA THR A 51 8.75 -37.80 14.62
C THR A 51 8.71 -36.46 13.86
N SER A 52 8.23 -36.44 12.63
CA SER A 52 7.92 -35.21 11.89
C SER A 52 6.49 -34.68 12.15
N LEU A 53 5.77 -35.27 13.14
CA LEU A 53 4.41 -34.89 13.47
C LEU A 53 4.39 -33.60 14.30
N SER A 54 3.86 -32.56 13.73
CA SER A 54 3.68 -31.25 14.38
C SER A 54 2.43 -30.56 13.89
N ALA A 55 1.93 -29.60 14.65
CA ALA A 55 0.89 -28.67 14.28
C ALA A 55 1.16 -27.32 14.95
N SER A 56 0.65 -26.24 14.38
CA SER A 56 0.54 -24.94 15.07
C SER A 56 -0.89 -24.73 15.52
N THR A 57 -1.08 -24.05 16.63
CA THR A 57 -2.42 -23.64 17.04
C THR A 57 -2.97 -22.55 16.12
N ASP A 58 -4.25 -22.63 15.80
CA ASP A 58 -4.97 -21.61 15.07
C ASP A 58 -5.36 -20.41 15.98
N VAL A 59 -6.00 -19.40 15.41
CA VAL A 59 -6.51 -18.19 16.09
C VAL A 59 -7.37 -18.48 17.33
N SER A 60 -7.94 -19.69 17.45
CA SER A 60 -8.69 -20.14 18.63
C SER A 60 -7.85 -20.88 19.65
N GLY A 61 -6.54 -20.99 19.42
CA GLY A 61 -5.65 -21.84 20.18
C GLY A 61 -5.85 -23.33 19.90
N LEU A 62 -6.62 -23.72 18.87
CA LEU A 62 -6.91 -25.12 18.56
C LEU A 62 -5.80 -25.73 17.72
N TYR A 63 -5.41 -26.97 18.06
CA TYR A 63 -4.49 -27.77 17.27
C TYR A 63 -5.04 -29.15 16.98
N LEU A 64 -4.60 -29.74 15.88
CA LEU A 64 -4.96 -31.08 15.45
C LEU A 64 -3.75 -31.77 14.84
N ILE A 65 -3.33 -32.93 15.42
CA ILE A 65 -2.27 -33.78 14.88
C ILE A 65 -2.89 -35.15 14.54
N ARG A 66 -2.85 -35.49 13.26
CA ARG A 66 -3.31 -36.80 12.77
C ARG A 66 -2.17 -37.81 12.70
N GLY A 67 -2.49 -39.08 12.75
CA GLY A 67 -1.48 -40.15 12.59
C GLY A 67 -0.55 -40.32 13.78
N VAL A 68 -0.94 -39.91 14.97
CA VAL A 68 -0.15 -40.06 16.19
C VAL A 68 -0.06 -41.54 16.56
N PRO A 69 1.13 -42.11 16.79
CA PRO A 69 1.28 -43.51 17.23
C PRO A 69 0.43 -43.81 18.47
N ALA A 70 -0.31 -44.91 18.42
CA ALA A 70 -1.09 -45.36 19.59
C ALA A 70 -0.17 -45.76 20.74
N GLY A 71 -0.50 -45.33 21.97
CA GLY A 71 0.26 -45.57 23.16
C GLY A 71 0.57 -44.28 23.94
N ALA A 72 1.46 -44.44 24.94
CA ALA A 72 1.94 -43.27 25.71
C ALA A 72 2.84 -42.41 24.80
N THR A 73 2.44 -41.19 24.57
CA THR A 73 3.13 -40.25 23.66
C THR A 73 3.42 -38.95 24.41
N THR A 74 4.65 -38.47 24.34
CA THR A 74 5.04 -37.19 24.89
C THR A 74 4.79 -36.10 23.82
N ILE A 75 4.15 -35.03 24.24
CA ILE A 75 3.80 -33.87 23.38
C ILE A 75 4.56 -32.66 23.92
N GLU A 76 5.27 -31.98 23.07
CA GLU A 76 5.95 -30.73 23.40
C GLU A 76 5.18 -29.52 22.83
N PHE A 77 5.05 -28.52 23.67
CA PHE A 77 4.42 -27.25 23.34
C PHE A 77 5.45 -26.14 23.50
N ASP A 78 5.70 -25.41 22.44
CA ASP A 78 6.67 -24.33 22.41
C ASP A 78 6.00 -23.03 21.89
N TYR A 79 6.13 -21.98 22.69
CA TYR A 79 5.63 -20.65 22.37
C TYR A 79 6.66 -19.61 22.77
N LEU A 80 7.15 -18.81 21.81
CA LEU A 80 8.17 -17.78 22.09
C LEU A 80 7.65 -16.82 23.17
N GLY A 81 8.49 -16.56 24.15
CA GLY A 81 8.12 -15.76 25.33
C GLY A 81 7.71 -16.59 26.53
N THR A 82 7.59 -17.93 26.42
CA THR A 82 7.27 -18.82 27.54
C THR A 82 8.27 -19.96 27.62
N ALA A 83 8.35 -20.62 28.80
CA ALA A 83 9.12 -21.86 28.90
C ALA A 83 8.41 -23.00 28.18
N PRO A 84 9.10 -23.80 27.35
CA PRO A 84 8.51 -24.97 26.69
C PRO A 84 7.86 -25.92 27.71
N ARG A 85 6.75 -26.55 27.31
CA ARG A 85 6.00 -27.49 28.16
C ARG A 85 5.96 -28.85 27.51
N SER A 86 6.04 -29.90 28.32
CA SER A 86 5.91 -31.28 27.87
C SER A 86 4.83 -31.98 28.65
N GLU A 87 3.92 -32.66 27.98
CA GLU A 87 2.84 -33.44 28.56
C GLU A 87 2.84 -34.85 27.95
N THR A 88 2.51 -35.86 28.75
CA THR A 88 2.40 -37.23 28.27
C THR A 88 0.92 -37.66 28.26
N VAL A 89 0.44 -38.10 27.11
CA VAL A 89 -0.95 -38.57 26.94
C VAL A 89 -0.98 -39.94 26.28
N THR A 90 -1.98 -40.77 26.64
CA THR A 90 -2.19 -42.06 25.99
C THR A 90 -3.11 -41.88 24.80
N VAL A 91 -2.60 -42.04 23.58
CA VAL A 91 -3.35 -41.98 22.33
C VAL A 91 -3.93 -43.36 22.01
N ALA A 92 -5.25 -43.46 21.84
CA ALA A 92 -5.89 -44.70 21.46
C ALA A 92 -5.99 -44.80 19.93
N ALA A 93 -5.84 -46.00 19.40
CA ALA A 93 -5.93 -46.28 17.97
C ALA A 93 -7.32 -45.93 17.41
N ASP A 94 -7.36 -45.38 16.19
CA ASP A 94 -8.57 -45.01 15.44
C ASP A 94 -9.56 -44.12 16.22
N THR A 95 -9.06 -43.38 17.24
CA THR A 95 -9.86 -42.45 18.02
C THR A 95 -9.20 -41.07 18.11
N THR A 96 -9.98 -40.09 18.55
CA THR A 96 -9.48 -38.74 18.82
C THR A 96 -9.25 -38.60 20.34
N THR A 97 -8.02 -38.33 20.72
CA THR A 97 -7.62 -37.99 22.09
C THR A 97 -7.57 -36.49 22.26
N ARG A 98 -8.14 -35.94 23.33
CA ARG A 98 -8.12 -34.51 23.64
C ARG A 98 -7.10 -34.22 24.71
N LEU A 99 -6.24 -33.21 24.47
CA LEU A 99 -5.28 -32.65 25.41
C LEU A 99 -5.28 -31.14 25.34
N ASP A 100 -5.93 -30.50 26.31
CA ASP A 100 -5.91 -29.02 26.42
C ASP A 100 -4.72 -28.64 27.32
N LEU A 101 -4.05 -27.54 26.98
CA LEU A 101 -2.92 -27.00 27.72
C LEU A 101 -3.18 -25.54 28.09
N ARG A 102 -2.81 -25.19 29.34
CA ARG A 102 -2.73 -23.82 29.79
C ARG A 102 -1.28 -23.46 30.07
N PHE A 103 -0.73 -22.50 29.34
CA PHE A 103 0.59 -21.97 29.71
C PHE A 103 0.43 -21.15 30.98
N GLY A 104 1.25 -21.47 32.01
CA GLY A 104 1.35 -20.62 33.20
C GLY A 104 2.03 -19.31 32.84
N ALA A 105 1.92 -18.30 33.75
CA ALA A 105 2.60 -17.03 33.54
C ALA A 105 4.06 -17.30 33.20
N ALA A 106 4.45 -17.00 31.99
CA ALA A 106 5.84 -16.65 31.71
C ALA A 106 6.22 -15.60 32.73
N VAL A 107 7.50 -15.48 33.07
CA VAL A 107 8.02 -14.46 34.00
C VAL A 107 7.48 -13.10 33.58
N LEU A 108 6.21 -12.85 33.87
CA LEU A 108 5.46 -11.67 33.45
C LEU A 108 5.04 -10.93 34.70
N LEU A 109 5.55 -9.75 34.76
CA LEU A 109 5.12 -8.66 35.58
C LEU A 109 3.60 -8.67 35.81
N GLU A 110 3.19 -8.38 37.02
CA GLU A 110 1.82 -8.25 37.55
C GLU A 110 0.73 -7.90 36.54
N GLN A 111 -0.44 -8.56 36.69
CA GLN A 111 -1.73 -8.31 35.99
C GLN A 111 -1.81 -7.01 35.19
N ILE A 112 -1.57 -7.08 33.88
CA ILE A 112 -1.69 -5.95 32.98
C ILE A 112 -2.89 -6.19 32.07
N THR A 113 -3.83 -5.27 32.08
CA THR A 113 -5.07 -5.33 31.30
C THR A 113 -4.88 -4.96 29.81
N VAL A 114 -3.70 -4.45 29.45
CA VAL A 114 -3.27 -4.18 28.07
C VAL A 114 -2.08 -5.10 27.80
N ARG A 115 -2.04 -5.78 26.65
CA ARG A 115 -0.86 -6.58 26.25
C ARG A 115 0.36 -5.65 26.18
N SER A 116 1.48 -6.12 26.74
CA SER A 116 2.73 -5.36 26.64
C SER A 116 3.26 -5.37 25.21
N GLN A 117 4.08 -4.37 24.84
CA GLN A 117 4.74 -4.34 23.54
C GLN A 117 5.49 -5.66 23.24
N SER A 118 6.14 -6.25 24.25
CA SER A 118 6.86 -7.51 24.08
C SER A 118 5.92 -8.72 23.89
N GLU A 119 4.70 -8.70 24.43
CA GLU A 119 3.70 -9.76 24.21
C GLU A 119 3.13 -9.71 22.80
N ALA A 120 2.77 -8.52 22.31
CA ALA A 120 2.31 -8.33 20.94
C ALA A 120 3.37 -8.78 19.93
N GLN A 121 4.61 -8.40 20.14
CA GLN A 121 5.74 -8.82 19.35
C GLN A 121 5.96 -10.34 19.38
N SER A 122 5.90 -10.97 20.57
CA SER A 122 6.01 -12.43 20.70
C SER A 122 4.91 -13.14 19.93
N ALA A 123 3.67 -12.63 19.95
CA ALA A 123 2.56 -13.19 19.19
C ALA A 123 2.82 -13.13 17.68
N ALA A 124 3.22 -11.97 17.15
CA ALA A 124 3.57 -11.80 15.74
C ALA A 124 4.71 -12.75 15.30
N LEU A 125 5.76 -12.88 16.12
CA LEU A 125 6.88 -13.80 15.86
C LEU A 125 6.48 -15.29 15.88
N ASN A 126 5.55 -15.70 16.73
CA ASN A 126 5.04 -17.08 16.74
C ASN A 126 4.23 -17.37 15.47
N LEU A 127 3.41 -16.43 15.02
CA LEU A 127 2.69 -16.53 13.75
C LEU A 127 3.67 -16.65 12.58
N TYR A 128 4.65 -15.76 12.50
CA TYR A 128 5.70 -15.80 11.48
C TYR A 128 6.46 -17.13 11.47
N ARG A 129 6.86 -17.64 12.66
CA ARG A 129 7.56 -18.93 12.82
C ARG A 129 6.72 -20.10 12.29
N SER A 130 5.38 -20.00 12.37
CA SER A 130 4.46 -21.05 11.93
C SER A 130 4.10 -20.97 10.44
N SER A 131 4.32 -19.84 9.79
CA SER A 131 3.98 -19.62 8.39
C SER A 131 4.78 -20.49 7.44
N ASP A 132 4.11 -20.99 6.39
CA ASP A 132 4.70 -21.70 5.24
C ASP A 132 5.22 -20.72 4.17
N ALA A 133 4.64 -19.54 4.06
CA ALA A 133 5.13 -18.45 3.22
C ALA A 133 6.23 -17.64 3.94
N ILE A 134 7.09 -16.94 3.21
CA ILE A 134 7.97 -15.91 3.78
C ILE A 134 7.14 -14.64 3.94
N THR A 135 6.83 -14.30 5.20
CA THR A 135 5.92 -13.21 5.56
C THR A 135 6.55 -12.27 6.59
N ASN A 136 6.01 -11.07 6.73
CA ASN A 136 6.20 -10.24 7.91
C ASN A 136 4.83 -9.99 8.54
N ILE A 137 4.73 -10.07 9.86
CA ILE A 137 3.47 -9.93 10.58
C ILE A 137 3.61 -8.84 11.64
N THR A 138 2.66 -7.91 11.67
CA THR A 138 2.52 -6.87 12.69
C THR A 138 1.16 -6.99 13.36
N ALA A 139 1.12 -7.13 14.68
CA ALA A 139 -0.13 -7.24 15.43
C ALA A 139 -0.74 -5.86 15.74
N ALA A 140 -2.07 -5.78 15.90
CA ALA A 140 -2.80 -4.55 16.21
C ALA A 140 -2.31 -3.84 17.47
N ASP A 141 -1.98 -4.59 18.53
CA ASP A 141 -1.43 -4.02 19.77
C ASP A 141 -0.02 -3.41 19.55
N GLU A 142 0.70 -3.83 18.51
CA GLU A 142 1.94 -3.22 18.06
C GLU A 142 1.65 -1.97 17.20
N ILE A 143 0.67 -2.03 16.30
CA ILE A 143 0.19 -0.89 15.50
C ILE A 143 -0.20 0.27 16.42
N GLY A 144 -0.99 0.01 17.47
CA GLY A 144 -1.38 1.03 18.46
C GLY A 144 -0.26 1.52 19.39
N SER A 145 0.96 0.97 19.28
CA SER A 145 2.15 1.41 20.03
C SER A 145 3.04 2.37 19.24
N PHE A 146 2.77 2.55 17.96
CA PHE A 146 3.38 3.57 17.09
C PHE A 146 2.37 4.68 16.78
N VAL A 147 2.88 5.76 16.19
CA VAL A 147 2.06 6.88 15.69
C VAL A 147 1.52 6.50 14.30
N ASP A 148 0.60 5.54 14.25
CA ASP A 148 0.05 5.06 12.98
C ASP A 148 -1.31 5.71 12.73
N GLN A 149 -1.35 6.62 11.78
CA GLN A 149 -2.59 7.30 11.39
C GLN A 149 -3.48 6.38 10.55
N ASN A 150 -2.85 5.49 9.77
CA ASN A 150 -3.49 4.51 8.90
C ASN A 150 -2.64 3.24 8.76
N VAL A 151 -3.12 2.29 7.96
CA VAL A 151 -2.46 1.00 7.73
C VAL A 151 -1.11 1.12 7.01
N ALA A 152 -0.96 2.07 6.07
CA ALA A 152 0.30 2.28 5.36
C ALA A 152 1.44 2.65 6.32
N GLU A 153 1.19 3.56 7.26
CA GLU A 153 2.18 3.98 8.25
C GLU A 153 2.66 2.82 9.14
N ALA A 154 1.76 1.89 9.48
CA ALA A 154 2.13 0.70 10.23
C ALA A 154 3.05 -0.24 9.43
N LEU A 155 2.80 -0.37 8.13
CA LEU A 155 3.56 -1.25 7.23
C LEU A 155 4.97 -0.77 6.95
N GLN A 156 5.22 0.56 6.88
CA GLN A 156 6.55 1.10 6.54
C GLN A 156 7.66 0.63 7.49
N ARG A 157 7.33 0.19 8.69
CA ARG A 157 8.31 -0.29 9.70
C ARG A 157 8.74 -1.73 9.52
N LEU A 158 8.15 -2.44 8.55
CA LEU A 158 8.54 -3.80 8.23
C LEU A 158 9.74 -3.82 7.25
N PRO A 159 10.63 -4.83 7.34
CA PRO A 159 11.77 -4.93 6.43
C PRO A 159 11.35 -4.95 4.96
N GLY A 160 12.06 -4.22 4.10
CA GLY A 160 11.81 -4.19 2.66
C GLY A 160 10.54 -3.46 2.23
N ILE A 161 9.94 -2.67 3.13
CA ILE A 161 8.72 -1.93 2.85
C ILE A 161 8.98 -0.42 2.96
N SER A 162 8.56 0.31 1.95
CA SER A 162 8.43 1.77 1.97
C SER A 162 7.01 2.17 1.61
N ILE A 163 6.69 3.44 1.81
CA ILE A 163 5.37 3.99 1.46
C ILE A 163 5.55 5.25 0.63
N THR A 164 4.62 5.46 -0.28
CA THR A 164 4.43 6.76 -0.92
C THR A 164 3.45 7.57 -0.08
N ARG A 165 3.65 8.89 -0.08
CA ARG A 165 2.89 9.81 0.75
C ARG A 165 2.12 10.79 -0.12
N ASP A 166 0.89 11.11 0.30
CA ASP A 166 0.11 12.20 -0.23
C ASP A 166 -0.07 13.25 0.86
N GLN A 167 0.52 14.43 0.66
CA GLN A 167 0.48 15.57 1.59
C GLN A 167 0.86 15.17 3.04
N GLY A 168 1.89 14.31 3.16
CA GLY A 168 2.45 13.86 4.43
C GLY A 168 1.74 12.66 5.07
N GLU A 169 0.66 12.13 4.49
CA GLU A 169 0.04 10.86 4.90
C GLU A 169 0.50 9.70 4.02
N GLY A 170 0.84 8.57 4.65
CA GLY A 170 1.13 7.35 3.90
C GLY A 170 -0.11 6.84 3.20
N ARG A 171 -0.02 6.52 1.91
CA ARG A 171 -1.16 6.11 1.08
C ARG A 171 -0.96 4.74 0.45
N PHE A 172 0.12 4.54 -0.30
CA PHE A 172 0.40 3.29 -0.98
C PHE A 172 1.66 2.62 -0.44
N VAL A 173 1.77 1.31 -0.64
CA VAL A 173 2.89 0.51 -0.15
C VAL A 173 3.74 -0.01 -1.31
N THR A 174 5.05 0.18 -1.18
CA THR A 174 6.08 -0.37 -2.06
C THR A 174 6.77 -1.52 -1.34
N ILE A 175 6.84 -2.70 -1.95
CA ILE A 175 7.45 -3.88 -1.36
C ILE A 175 8.68 -4.29 -2.18
N ARG A 176 9.87 -4.30 -1.54
CA ARG A 176 11.15 -4.60 -2.19
C ARG A 176 11.43 -3.77 -3.46
N GLY A 177 11.13 -2.47 -3.38
CA GLY A 177 11.33 -1.54 -4.49
C GLY A 177 10.31 -1.64 -5.63
N LEU A 178 9.31 -2.51 -5.52
CA LEU A 178 8.26 -2.65 -6.52
C LEU A 178 7.04 -1.84 -6.12
N ASN A 179 6.59 -0.98 -7.02
CA ASN A 179 5.52 -0.02 -6.77
C ASN A 179 4.19 -0.70 -6.42
N SER A 180 3.22 0.09 -5.98
CA SER A 180 1.95 -0.40 -5.46
C SER A 180 1.09 -1.13 -6.51
N ASN A 181 1.20 -0.81 -7.79
CA ASN A 181 0.51 -1.54 -8.87
C ASN A 181 1.01 -3.00 -9.05
N LEU A 182 2.25 -3.29 -8.61
CA LEU A 182 2.84 -4.63 -8.63
C LEU A 182 2.61 -5.41 -7.34
N ASN A 183 1.88 -4.82 -6.39
CA ASN A 183 1.53 -5.39 -5.11
C ASN A 183 0.02 -5.59 -5.02
N ASN A 184 -0.41 -6.36 -4.04
CA ASN A 184 -1.82 -6.55 -3.85
C ASN A 184 -2.26 -6.45 -2.39
N VAL A 185 -3.50 -6.07 -2.17
CA VAL A 185 -4.10 -5.97 -0.84
C VAL A 185 -5.34 -6.85 -0.76
N SER A 186 -5.51 -7.52 0.36
CA SER A 186 -6.68 -8.34 0.66
C SER A 186 -7.18 -8.11 2.08
N LEU A 187 -8.46 -8.34 2.31
CA LEU A 187 -9.10 -8.36 3.62
C LEU A 187 -9.47 -9.80 3.96
N ASN A 188 -8.88 -10.36 5.01
CA ASN A 188 -9.08 -11.77 5.40
C ASN A 188 -8.85 -12.75 4.22
N GLY A 189 -7.89 -12.44 3.34
CA GLY A 189 -7.58 -13.22 2.14
C GLY A 189 -8.56 -13.08 0.98
N MET A 190 -9.45 -12.09 0.99
CA MET A 190 -10.30 -11.72 -0.14
C MET A 190 -9.79 -10.42 -0.75
N ARG A 191 -9.79 -10.34 -2.08
CA ARG A 191 -9.53 -9.07 -2.77
C ARG A 191 -10.60 -8.06 -2.44
N ILE A 192 -10.21 -6.80 -2.37
CA ILE A 192 -11.11 -5.66 -2.26
C ILE A 192 -10.88 -4.72 -3.43
N GLY A 193 -11.94 -4.09 -3.90
CA GLY A 193 -11.90 -3.11 -4.98
C GLY A 193 -11.16 -1.85 -4.58
N THR A 194 -10.67 -1.11 -5.57
CA THR A 194 -10.01 0.18 -5.39
C THR A 194 -10.83 1.32 -6.00
N PRO A 195 -10.97 2.45 -5.30
CA PRO A 195 -11.63 3.63 -5.86
C PRO A 195 -10.72 4.46 -6.78
N GLU A 196 -9.45 4.07 -6.97
CA GLU A 196 -8.55 4.77 -7.89
C GLU A 196 -8.99 4.55 -9.34
N ASP A 197 -8.88 5.56 -10.18
CA ASP A 197 -9.39 5.58 -11.55
C ASP A 197 -8.70 4.58 -12.50
N GLY A 198 -7.47 4.84 -12.90
CA GLY A 198 -6.73 4.01 -13.87
C GLY A 198 -5.94 2.85 -13.27
N ASN A 199 -5.65 2.88 -11.98
CA ASN A 199 -4.70 2.02 -11.30
C ASN A 199 -5.34 0.79 -10.63
N ARG A 200 -4.49 -0.16 -10.20
CA ARG A 200 -4.88 -1.36 -9.44
C ARG A 200 -4.51 -1.26 -7.96
N GLU A 201 -3.78 -0.23 -7.61
CA GLU A 201 -3.30 -0.01 -6.25
C GLU A 201 -4.45 0.35 -5.30
N LEU A 202 -4.41 -0.21 -4.09
CA LEU A 202 -5.38 0.11 -3.05
C LEU A 202 -4.79 1.14 -2.10
N PRO A 203 -5.45 2.30 -1.92
CA PRO A 203 -5.05 3.28 -0.92
C PRO A 203 -5.26 2.72 0.49
N LEU A 204 -4.19 2.50 1.24
CA LEU A 204 -4.25 1.90 2.58
C LEU A 204 -4.70 2.91 3.66
N ASP A 205 -4.75 4.17 3.32
CA ASP A 205 -5.33 5.22 4.15
C ASP A 205 -6.88 5.15 4.25
N LEU A 206 -7.52 4.39 3.35
CA LEU A 206 -8.94 4.03 3.44
C LEU A 206 -9.22 3.01 4.55
N ILE A 207 -8.24 2.19 4.96
CA ILE A 207 -8.45 1.13 5.94
C ILE A 207 -8.16 1.66 7.35
N PRO A 208 -9.18 1.80 8.21
CA PRO A 208 -8.99 2.31 9.55
C PRO A 208 -8.23 1.31 10.44
N THR A 209 -7.22 1.77 11.17
CA THR A 209 -6.42 0.92 12.09
C THR A 209 -7.26 0.23 13.16
N GLY A 210 -8.35 0.86 13.62
CA GLY A 210 -9.28 0.27 14.60
C GLY A 210 -10.04 -0.97 14.11
N SER A 211 -10.06 -1.24 12.79
CA SER A 211 -10.69 -2.42 12.17
C SER A 211 -9.72 -3.57 11.91
N VAL A 212 -8.47 -3.44 12.32
CA VAL A 212 -7.38 -4.38 12.03
C VAL A 212 -6.97 -5.13 13.30
N ASP A 213 -6.82 -6.45 13.23
CA ASP A 213 -6.17 -7.26 14.27
C ASP A 213 -4.69 -7.46 13.97
N ARG A 214 -4.34 -7.72 12.73
CA ARG A 214 -2.96 -7.82 12.28
C ARG A 214 -2.82 -7.53 10.80
N LEU A 215 -1.60 -7.18 10.40
CA LEU A 215 -1.18 -7.02 9.01
C LEU A 215 -0.17 -8.12 8.69
N GLU A 216 -0.39 -8.80 7.58
CA GLU A 216 0.49 -9.86 7.07
C GLU A 216 1.02 -9.43 5.71
N VAL A 217 2.33 -9.25 5.58
CA VAL A 217 2.97 -8.96 4.30
C VAL A 217 3.62 -10.23 3.77
N ILE A 218 3.01 -10.83 2.77
CA ILE A 218 3.46 -12.07 2.14
C ILE A 218 4.38 -11.70 0.98
N LYS A 219 5.68 -11.93 1.16
CA LYS A 219 6.70 -11.60 0.15
C LYS A 219 6.95 -12.75 -0.83
N VAL A 220 6.68 -13.99 -0.39
CA VAL A 220 6.89 -15.20 -1.19
C VAL A 220 5.68 -16.11 -1.01
N PRO A 221 4.73 -16.09 -1.96
CA PRO A 221 3.49 -16.87 -1.86
C PRO A 221 3.73 -18.37 -2.08
N THR A 222 2.89 -19.19 -1.44
CA THR A 222 2.76 -20.63 -1.75
C THR A 222 1.79 -20.85 -2.91
N PRO A 223 1.83 -21.99 -3.61
CA PRO A 223 1.01 -22.22 -4.81
C PRO A 223 -0.52 -22.13 -4.62
N ASP A 224 -1.01 -22.24 -3.39
CA ASP A 224 -2.43 -22.08 -3.03
C ASP A 224 -2.87 -20.62 -2.88
N MET A 225 -1.93 -19.67 -2.90
CA MET A 225 -2.18 -18.23 -2.83
C MET A 225 -2.28 -17.62 -4.24
N PRO A 226 -2.99 -16.50 -4.41
CA PRO A 226 -3.01 -15.76 -5.68
C PRO A 226 -1.60 -15.39 -6.15
N GLY A 227 -1.37 -15.49 -7.46
CA GLY A 227 -0.07 -15.26 -8.07
C GLY A 227 0.21 -13.79 -8.44
N ASP A 228 -0.80 -12.94 -8.40
CA ASP A 228 -0.75 -11.54 -8.85
C ASP A 228 -0.16 -10.60 -7.78
N ALA A 229 1.12 -10.81 -7.44
CA ALA A 229 1.85 -10.03 -6.46
C ALA A 229 3.37 -10.18 -6.68
N ILE A 230 3.93 -9.46 -7.65
CA ILE A 230 5.38 -9.53 -7.93
C ILE A 230 6.18 -8.99 -6.74
N GLY A 231 5.81 -7.85 -6.17
CA GLY A 231 6.45 -7.29 -4.98
C GLY A 231 6.08 -8.10 -3.74
N GLY A 232 4.79 -8.27 -3.52
CA GLY A 232 4.21 -8.97 -2.41
C GLY A 232 2.72 -8.71 -2.25
N SER A 233 2.13 -9.31 -1.24
CA SER A 233 0.71 -9.18 -0.91
C SER A 233 0.54 -8.73 0.53
N VAL A 234 -0.32 -7.74 0.77
CA VAL A 234 -0.74 -7.31 2.11
C VAL A 234 -2.09 -7.94 2.43
N ASN A 235 -2.17 -8.73 3.49
CA ASN A 235 -3.43 -9.26 4.01
C ASN A 235 -3.78 -8.53 5.31
N VAL A 236 -4.88 -7.78 5.26
CA VAL A 236 -5.45 -7.13 6.43
C VAL A 236 -6.38 -8.12 7.12
N VAL A 237 -6.06 -8.47 8.36
CA VAL A 237 -6.85 -9.45 9.14
C VAL A 237 -7.71 -8.71 10.15
N SER A 238 -9.00 -8.96 10.11
CA SER A 238 -9.96 -8.36 11.04
C SER A 238 -10.04 -9.13 12.38
N PRO A 239 -10.38 -8.46 13.51
CA PRO A 239 -10.38 -9.06 14.83
C PRO A 239 -11.49 -10.12 15.00
N SER A 240 -11.14 -11.23 15.65
CA SER A 240 -12.10 -12.25 16.10
C SER A 240 -12.36 -12.13 17.61
N ALA A 241 -13.60 -12.39 18.02
CA ALA A 241 -13.93 -12.46 19.45
C ALA A 241 -13.21 -13.63 20.17
N PHE A 242 -12.80 -14.66 19.45
CA PHE A 242 -12.07 -15.79 20.00
C PHE A 242 -10.60 -15.49 20.32
N ASP A 243 -10.05 -14.39 19.85
CA ASP A 243 -8.69 -13.93 20.14
C ASP A 243 -8.58 -13.33 21.56
N GLN A 244 -9.74 -13.06 22.17
CA GLN A 244 -9.84 -12.38 23.45
C GLN A 244 -10.39 -13.34 24.54
N ASP A 245 -10.14 -13.00 25.80
CA ASP A 245 -10.72 -13.71 26.94
C ASP A 245 -11.97 -12.98 27.43
N GLY A 246 -13.14 -13.57 27.14
CA GLY A 246 -14.45 -13.03 27.53
C GLY A 246 -14.83 -11.75 26.80
N GLN A 247 -15.68 -10.95 27.45
CA GLN A 247 -16.13 -9.67 26.88
C GLN A 247 -15.02 -8.62 26.97
N VAL A 248 -14.76 -7.93 25.87
CA VAL A 248 -13.79 -6.85 25.79
C VAL A 248 -14.44 -5.62 25.15
N LEU A 249 -14.24 -4.47 25.80
CA LEU A 249 -14.57 -3.16 25.26
C LEU A 249 -13.29 -2.34 25.16
N ARG A 250 -12.92 -1.88 23.96
CA ARG A 250 -11.80 -0.96 23.73
C ARG A 250 -12.36 0.38 23.31
N TYR A 251 -11.73 1.46 23.75
CA TYR A 251 -12.09 2.81 23.34
C TYR A 251 -10.86 3.71 23.24
N ARG A 252 -10.92 4.69 22.35
CA ARG A 252 -9.90 5.73 22.14
C ARG A 252 -10.58 7.04 21.80
N VAL A 253 -10.17 8.14 22.44
CA VAL A 253 -10.66 9.50 22.15
C VAL A 253 -9.48 10.45 22.23
N GLU A 254 -9.20 11.19 21.16
CA GLU A 254 -8.06 12.10 21.05
C GLU A 254 -8.42 13.41 20.40
N GLY A 255 -7.74 14.47 20.82
CA GLY A 255 -7.63 15.73 20.09
C GLY A 255 -6.35 15.73 19.29
N LEU A 256 -6.44 16.20 18.06
CA LEU A 256 -5.34 16.34 17.10
C LEU A 256 -5.00 17.80 16.91
N TYR A 257 -3.71 18.09 16.70
CA TYR A 257 -3.20 19.43 16.41
C TYR A 257 -2.07 19.34 15.37
N ALA A 258 -2.21 20.09 14.29
CA ALA A 258 -1.16 20.27 13.28
C ALA A 258 -0.51 21.65 13.47
N GLU A 259 0.80 21.68 13.69
CA GLU A 259 1.55 22.92 13.95
C GLU A 259 1.49 23.87 12.76
N LEU A 260 1.61 23.33 11.53
CA LEU A 260 1.47 24.12 10.33
C LEU A 260 0.01 24.54 10.16
N GLY A 261 -0.25 25.84 10.34
CA GLY A 261 -1.57 26.43 10.21
C GLY A 261 -2.42 26.46 11.49
N ASP A 262 -1.90 25.97 12.65
CA ASP A 262 -2.63 25.91 13.92
C ASP A 262 -4.00 25.18 13.80
N GLU A 263 -4.02 24.06 13.02
CA GLU A 263 -5.25 23.32 12.73
C GLU A 263 -5.54 22.27 13.81
N THR A 264 -6.81 21.99 14.05
CA THR A 264 -7.24 21.00 15.05
C THR A 264 -8.18 19.98 14.45
N GLY A 265 -8.16 18.78 15.03
CA GLY A 265 -9.03 17.68 14.66
C GLY A 265 -9.35 16.78 15.84
N GLY A 266 -9.88 15.58 15.58
CA GLY A 266 -10.17 14.62 16.62
C GLY A 266 -10.34 13.20 16.11
N ARG A 267 -10.12 12.22 17.00
CA ARG A 267 -10.30 10.79 16.75
C ARG A 267 -11.15 10.17 17.83
N ALA A 268 -12.08 9.31 17.45
CA ALA A 268 -12.87 8.50 18.35
C ALA A 268 -13.00 7.07 17.82
N GLU A 269 -12.71 6.08 18.67
CA GLU A 269 -12.77 4.67 18.32
C GLU A 269 -13.48 3.91 19.42
N LEU A 270 -14.31 2.93 19.03
CA LEU A 270 -14.99 1.99 19.91
C LEU A 270 -14.97 0.62 19.27
N ALA A 271 -14.44 -0.37 19.98
CA ALA A 271 -14.51 -1.77 19.57
C ALA A 271 -14.99 -2.64 20.72
N TRP A 272 -15.84 -3.60 20.39
CA TRP A 272 -16.38 -4.54 21.35
C TRP A 272 -16.35 -5.96 20.79
N SER A 273 -16.06 -6.93 21.67
CA SER A 273 -16.09 -8.34 21.32
C SER A 273 -16.57 -9.19 22.51
N ASN A 274 -17.25 -10.29 22.22
CA ASN A 274 -17.63 -11.30 23.19
C ASN A 274 -17.91 -12.65 22.51
N VAL A 275 -17.77 -13.72 23.31
CA VAL A 275 -18.13 -15.08 22.90
C VAL A 275 -19.38 -15.52 23.65
N PHE A 276 -20.32 -16.13 22.94
CA PHE A 276 -21.63 -16.52 23.44
C PHE A 276 -21.88 -18.02 23.28
N ASP A 277 -22.67 -18.55 24.20
CA ASP A 277 -23.31 -19.85 24.05
C ASP A 277 -24.42 -19.74 22.99
N ALA A 278 -24.32 -20.50 21.93
CA ALA A 278 -25.31 -20.46 20.85
C ALA A 278 -25.60 -21.86 20.31
N PHE A 279 -26.83 -22.03 19.81
CA PHE A 279 -27.32 -23.26 19.16
C PHE A 279 -27.10 -24.54 19.97
N GLY A 280 -27.09 -24.45 21.29
CA GLY A 280 -26.91 -25.57 22.23
C GLY A 280 -25.46 -25.95 22.54
N GLY A 281 -24.48 -25.20 22.06
CA GLY A 281 -23.07 -25.35 22.41
C GLY A 281 -22.61 -24.20 23.34
N ASN A 282 -21.53 -24.44 24.11
CA ASN A 282 -20.91 -23.46 24.96
C ASN A 282 -19.79 -22.76 24.20
N ASP A 283 -19.66 -21.44 24.32
CA ASP A 283 -18.62 -20.63 23.68
C ASP A 283 -18.50 -20.86 22.17
N THR A 284 -19.64 -20.89 21.46
CA THR A 284 -19.70 -21.26 20.05
C THR A 284 -19.86 -20.10 19.07
N LEU A 285 -20.37 -18.94 19.54
CA LEU A 285 -20.58 -17.77 18.67
C LEU A 285 -19.75 -16.60 19.17
N GLY A 286 -18.72 -16.25 18.43
CA GLY A 286 -17.95 -15.02 18.60
C GLY A 286 -18.58 -13.87 17.82
N VAL A 287 -18.70 -12.71 18.46
CA VAL A 287 -19.15 -11.48 17.85
C VAL A 287 -18.14 -10.38 18.16
N SER A 288 -17.63 -9.72 17.12
CA SER A 288 -16.76 -8.55 17.25
C SER A 288 -17.27 -7.43 16.35
N PHE A 289 -17.37 -6.21 16.87
CA PHE A 289 -17.65 -5.04 16.05
C PHE A 289 -16.77 -3.86 16.46
N GLY A 290 -16.49 -2.98 15.50
CA GLY A 290 -15.78 -1.74 15.71
C GLY A 290 -16.39 -0.60 14.92
N VAL A 291 -16.27 0.61 15.46
CA VAL A 291 -16.58 1.87 14.78
C VAL A 291 -15.49 2.86 15.13
N ASN A 292 -15.01 3.59 14.12
CA ASN A 292 -14.00 4.63 14.30
C ASN A 292 -14.38 5.84 13.46
N TYR A 293 -14.00 7.01 13.95
CA TYR A 293 -14.10 8.28 13.26
C TYR A 293 -12.82 9.09 13.48
N LEU A 294 -12.30 9.65 12.41
CA LEU A 294 -11.14 10.55 12.42
C LEU A 294 -11.48 11.80 11.62
N GLU A 295 -11.30 12.98 12.21
CA GLU A 295 -11.27 14.25 11.49
C GLU A 295 -9.87 14.85 11.64
N ARG A 296 -9.22 15.19 10.54
CA ARG A 296 -7.92 15.83 10.48
C ARG A 296 -7.99 17.06 9.60
N ASN A 297 -7.62 18.21 10.18
CA ASN A 297 -7.44 19.46 9.45
C ASN A 297 -5.94 19.80 9.46
N PHE A 298 -5.37 20.15 8.32
CA PHE A 298 -3.96 20.47 8.20
C PHE A 298 -3.68 21.31 6.95
N GLN A 299 -2.46 21.82 6.83
CA GLN A 299 -2.01 22.60 5.69
C GLN A 299 -0.73 21.99 5.13
N SER A 300 -0.46 22.28 3.84
CA SER A 300 0.81 22.00 3.20
C SER A 300 1.31 23.22 2.44
N ASN A 301 2.62 23.42 2.42
CA ASN A 301 3.28 24.43 1.60
C ASN A 301 4.21 23.70 0.62
N ASN A 302 3.94 23.88 -0.66
CA ASN A 302 4.66 23.24 -1.74
C ASN A 302 5.22 24.29 -2.70
N LEU A 303 6.49 24.13 -3.10
CA LEU A 303 7.13 24.91 -4.17
C LEU A 303 7.64 23.92 -5.21
N GLU A 304 7.29 24.14 -6.46
CA GLU A 304 7.81 23.40 -7.61
C GLU A 304 8.55 24.33 -8.57
N ALA A 305 9.53 23.77 -9.28
CA ALA A 305 10.26 24.45 -10.34
C ALA A 305 10.56 23.44 -11.46
N GLU A 306 10.08 23.71 -12.64
CA GLU A 306 10.36 22.93 -13.84
C GLU A 306 11.59 23.49 -14.55
N TYR A 307 12.33 22.62 -15.22
CA TYR A 307 13.58 22.97 -15.91
C TYR A 307 13.56 22.41 -17.32
N ASP A 308 14.06 23.21 -18.28
CA ASP A 308 14.22 22.80 -19.67
C ASP A 308 15.42 23.49 -20.31
N LEU A 309 15.67 23.17 -21.61
CA LEU A 309 16.69 23.77 -22.43
C LEU A 309 16.18 25.03 -23.11
N LEU A 310 16.72 26.16 -22.73
CA LEU A 310 16.40 27.44 -23.34
C LEU A 310 17.61 28.01 -24.11
N GLU A 311 17.34 28.68 -25.23
CA GLU A 311 18.37 29.43 -25.97
C GLU A 311 18.80 30.67 -25.16
N GLU A 312 20.08 30.73 -24.77
CA GLU A 312 20.65 31.88 -24.07
C GLU A 312 21.09 32.93 -25.09
N LEU A 313 20.46 34.12 -25.08
CA LEU A 313 20.77 35.21 -26.03
C LEU A 313 22.23 35.68 -25.98
N ALA A 314 22.86 35.65 -24.79
CA ALA A 314 24.26 36.07 -24.62
C ALA A 314 25.27 35.13 -25.28
N SER A 315 25.01 33.83 -25.29
CA SER A 315 25.91 32.79 -25.86
C SER A 315 25.46 32.22 -27.20
N GLY A 316 24.17 32.33 -27.50
CA GLY A 316 23.54 31.73 -28.69
C GLY A 316 23.53 30.19 -28.60
N GLY A 317 23.50 29.61 -27.43
CA GLY A 317 23.45 28.18 -27.20
C GLY A 317 22.40 27.79 -26.16
N GLU A 318 21.94 26.56 -26.21
CA GLU A 318 20.97 26.00 -25.26
C GLU A 318 21.57 25.90 -23.86
N ARG A 319 20.78 26.27 -22.88
CA ARG A 319 21.11 26.20 -21.46
C ARG A 319 19.99 25.60 -20.66
N PHE A 320 20.31 24.65 -19.80
CA PHE A 320 19.37 24.10 -18.83
C PHE A 320 19.08 25.14 -17.74
N ALA A 321 17.82 25.57 -17.64
CA ALA A 321 17.38 26.63 -16.74
C ALA A 321 15.96 26.39 -16.26
N PRO A 322 15.55 26.98 -15.13
CA PRO A 322 14.14 26.93 -14.71
C PRO A 322 13.25 27.64 -15.74
N ILE A 323 12.22 26.96 -16.18
CA ILE A 323 11.21 27.49 -17.11
C ILE A 323 9.95 27.98 -16.40
N GLU A 324 9.58 27.33 -15.30
CA GLU A 324 8.40 27.68 -14.51
C GLU A 324 8.67 27.53 -13.01
N THR A 325 7.97 28.32 -12.20
CA THR A 325 7.85 28.10 -10.76
C THR A 325 6.39 28.12 -10.32
N GLN A 326 6.01 27.20 -9.46
CA GLN A 326 4.71 27.13 -8.84
C GLN A 326 4.81 27.13 -7.33
N GLN A 327 4.29 28.16 -6.69
CA GLN A 327 4.07 28.18 -5.26
C GLN A 327 2.65 27.68 -4.98
N ARG A 328 2.51 26.64 -4.15
CA ARG A 328 1.21 25.99 -3.85
C ARG A 328 0.99 25.97 -2.34
N LYS A 329 -0.17 26.40 -1.92
CA LYS A 329 -0.60 26.30 -0.52
C LYS A 329 -1.92 25.55 -0.45
N TYR A 330 -1.93 24.49 0.35
CA TYR A 330 -3.06 23.61 0.54
C TYR A 330 -3.69 23.84 1.90
N PHE A 331 -5.02 23.85 1.95
CA PHE A 331 -5.86 23.80 3.14
C PHE A 331 -6.71 22.56 3.01
N ILE A 332 -6.50 21.60 3.90
CA ILE A 332 -7.02 20.24 3.74
C ILE A 332 -7.85 19.88 4.96
N LYS A 333 -9.01 19.31 4.69
CA LYS A 333 -9.84 18.65 5.69
C LYS A 333 -10.11 17.22 5.22
N ARG A 334 -9.62 16.25 5.99
CA ARG A 334 -9.88 14.82 5.78
C ARG A 334 -10.70 14.27 6.92
N ASP A 335 -11.75 13.54 6.63
CA ASP A 335 -12.47 12.77 7.61
C ASP A 335 -12.68 11.33 7.14
N ARG A 336 -12.59 10.41 8.10
CA ARG A 336 -12.72 8.97 7.87
C ARG A 336 -13.72 8.37 8.84
N LEU A 337 -14.64 7.58 8.30
CA LEU A 337 -15.58 6.77 9.09
C LEU A 337 -15.37 5.31 8.74
N GLY A 338 -15.08 4.48 9.73
CA GLY A 338 -14.96 3.05 9.53
C GLY A 338 -15.88 2.26 10.44
N ALA A 339 -16.39 1.15 9.94
CA ALA A 339 -17.18 0.21 10.72
C ALA A 339 -16.86 -1.23 10.28
N ASN A 340 -16.74 -2.14 11.24
CA ASN A 340 -16.55 -3.56 10.96
C ASN A 340 -17.44 -4.42 11.87
N LEU A 341 -17.84 -5.58 11.33
CA LEU A 341 -18.56 -6.62 12.06
C LEU A 341 -18.03 -8.00 11.68
N ASN A 342 -17.59 -8.75 12.66
CA ASN A 342 -17.11 -10.11 12.46
C ASN A 342 -17.92 -11.09 13.32
N LEU A 343 -18.41 -12.15 12.70
CA LEU A 343 -19.15 -13.23 13.33
C LEU A 343 -18.41 -14.53 13.07
N ASP A 344 -18.03 -15.24 14.13
CA ASP A 344 -17.39 -16.54 14.07
C ASP A 344 -18.29 -17.56 14.74
N PHE A 345 -18.70 -18.59 14.01
CA PHE A 345 -19.48 -19.68 14.59
C PHE A 345 -18.68 -20.98 14.55
N ARG A 346 -18.42 -21.53 15.74
CA ARG A 346 -17.59 -22.73 15.97
C ARG A 346 -18.38 -23.79 16.75
N PRO A 347 -19.32 -24.52 16.09
CA PRO A 347 -20.14 -25.51 16.76
C PRO A 347 -19.35 -26.70 17.27
N SER A 348 -18.15 -26.94 16.72
CA SER A 348 -17.26 -28.02 17.12
C SER A 348 -15.79 -27.68 16.89
N PHE A 349 -14.86 -28.54 17.36
CA PHE A 349 -13.43 -28.43 17.02
C PHE A 349 -13.14 -28.64 15.52
N ARG A 350 -14.11 -29.15 14.78
CA ARG A 350 -13.95 -29.54 13.38
C ARG A 350 -14.56 -28.54 12.42
N ASP A 351 -15.52 -27.76 12.89
CA ASP A 351 -16.34 -26.93 12.03
C ASP A 351 -16.22 -25.47 12.46
N LYS A 352 -15.90 -24.62 11.51
CA LYS A 352 -15.79 -23.17 11.68
C LYS A 352 -16.53 -22.51 10.54
N TYR A 353 -17.33 -21.49 10.85
CA TYR A 353 -17.97 -20.62 9.89
C TYR A 353 -17.67 -19.19 10.28
N PHE A 354 -17.54 -18.31 9.31
CA PHE A 354 -17.29 -16.89 9.56
C PHE A 354 -18.12 -16.01 8.62
N PHE A 355 -18.40 -14.81 9.10
CA PHE A 355 -18.89 -13.69 8.32
C PHE A 355 -18.10 -12.47 8.74
N ASN A 356 -17.53 -11.76 7.77
CA ASN A 356 -16.78 -10.53 7.96
C ASN A 356 -17.44 -9.42 7.14
N PHE A 357 -17.51 -8.23 7.70
CA PHE A 357 -18.02 -7.03 7.08
C PHE A 357 -17.09 -5.86 7.40
N LEU A 358 -16.79 -5.04 6.38
CA LEU A 358 -16.08 -3.78 6.49
C LEU A 358 -16.82 -2.70 5.70
N TYR A 359 -16.96 -1.54 6.29
CA TYR A 359 -17.33 -0.30 5.63
C TYR A 359 -16.28 0.76 5.97
N SER A 360 -15.84 1.50 4.96
CA SER A 360 -14.95 2.64 5.11
C SER A 360 -15.41 3.77 4.20
N GLN A 361 -15.46 4.98 4.74
CA GLN A 361 -15.71 6.21 4.00
C GLN A 361 -14.57 7.18 4.30
N PHE A 362 -14.04 7.78 3.27
CA PHE A 362 -12.99 8.79 3.32
C PHE A 362 -13.43 10.02 2.54
N ASN A 363 -13.47 11.16 3.21
CA ASN A 363 -13.76 12.44 2.60
C ASN A 363 -12.51 13.30 2.61
N ASP A 364 -12.19 13.91 1.48
CA ASP A 364 -11.09 14.87 1.30
C ASP A 364 -11.63 16.17 0.70
N ALA A 365 -11.65 17.22 1.50
CA ALA A 365 -12.02 18.56 1.06
C ALA A 365 -10.78 19.46 1.05
N GLU A 366 -10.34 19.83 -0.13
CA GLU A 366 -9.11 20.58 -0.38
C GLU A 366 -9.40 21.94 -0.97
N THR A 367 -8.70 22.97 -0.49
CA THR A 367 -8.53 24.24 -1.21
C THR A 367 -7.05 24.42 -1.53
N ARG A 368 -6.69 24.46 -2.81
CA ARG A 368 -5.33 24.71 -3.30
C ARG A 368 -5.25 26.11 -3.88
N GLN A 369 -4.28 26.90 -3.44
CA GLN A 369 -3.93 28.18 -4.02
C GLN A 369 -2.59 28.06 -4.72
N ARG A 370 -2.50 28.55 -5.94
CA ARG A 370 -1.26 28.55 -6.74
C ARG A 370 -0.90 29.95 -7.18
N SER A 371 0.41 30.25 -7.16
CA SER A 371 1.03 31.37 -7.88
C SER A 371 2.06 30.76 -8.84
N ILE A 372 1.87 31.02 -10.12
CA ILE A 372 2.64 30.41 -11.21
C ILE A 372 3.38 31.54 -11.93
N ASN A 373 4.66 31.35 -12.21
CA ASN A 373 5.48 32.27 -12.99
C ASN A 373 6.14 31.46 -14.11
N VAL A 374 5.72 31.68 -15.36
CA VAL A 374 6.23 31.02 -16.55
C VAL A 374 7.35 31.88 -17.13
N PHE A 375 8.59 31.47 -16.93
CA PHE A 375 9.77 32.21 -17.37
C PHE A 375 10.07 31.96 -18.86
N GLU A 376 9.70 30.82 -19.40
CA GLU A 376 9.89 30.45 -20.80
C GLU A 376 9.13 31.36 -21.78
N ASP A 377 8.04 32.01 -21.34
CA ASP A 377 7.32 33.03 -22.12
C ASP A 377 8.19 34.28 -22.35
N GLY A 378 9.32 34.39 -21.67
CA GLY A 378 10.33 35.47 -21.86
C GLY A 378 11.61 34.96 -22.52
N ASN A 379 12.52 35.86 -22.80
CA ASN A 379 13.81 35.58 -23.41
C ASN A 379 14.87 35.35 -22.33
N LEU A 380 15.54 34.19 -22.30
CA LEU A 380 16.69 33.92 -21.45
C LEU A 380 17.88 34.76 -21.93
N THR A 381 18.21 35.81 -21.20
CA THR A 381 19.28 36.74 -21.60
C THR A 381 20.68 36.28 -21.13
N SER A 382 20.78 35.70 -19.93
CA SER A 382 22.03 35.20 -19.41
C SER A 382 21.85 34.31 -18.19
N ILE A 383 22.83 33.39 -17.96
CA ILE A 383 22.97 32.65 -16.70
C ILE A 383 24.31 33.06 -16.05
N GLN A 384 24.24 33.63 -14.84
CA GLN A 384 25.43 34.09 -14.10
C GLN A 384 25.38 33.64 -12.64
N GLY A 385 26.39 32.88 -12.21
CA GLY A 385 26.50 32.43 -10.80
C GLY A 385 25.33 31.64 -10.26
N GLY A 386 24.64 30.84 -11.13
CA GLY A 386 23.45 30.08 -10.75
C GLY A 386 22.17 30.94 -10.71
N THR A 387 22.15 32.06 -11.43
CA THR A 387 20.95 32.90 -11.63
C THR A 387 20.70 33.04 -13.13
N ALA A 388 19.53 32.62 -13.57
CA ALA A 388 19.01 32.86 -14.91
C ALA A 388 18.26 34.22 -14.93
N ASN A 389 18.49 35.02 -15.97
CA ASN A 389 17.86 36.33 -16.16
C ASN A 389 17.03 36.30 -17.45
N PHE A 390 15.79 36.77 -17.32
CA PHE A 390 14.79 36.77 -18.38
C PHE A 390 14.33 38.22 -18.64
N GLU A 391 14.07 38.53 -19.91
CA GLU A 391 13.47 39.81 -20.33
C GLU A 391 12.18 39.54 -21.11
N GLY A 392 11.15 40.35 -20.87
CA GLY A 392 9.89 40.31 -21.62
C GLY A 392 9.08 39.05 -21.37
N ILE A 393 8.96 38.62 -20.11
CA ILE A 393 8.01 37.56 -19.73
C ILE A 393 6.61 38.11 -19.93
N GLU A 394 5.79 37.42 -20.70
CA GLU A 394 4.41 37.85 -20.98
C GLU A 394 3.60 37.95 -19.68
N ALA A 395 2.73 38.96 -19.60
CA ALA A 395 1.94 39.21 -18.40
C ALA A 395 1.02 38.02 -18.04
N ASP A 396 0.43 37.36 -19.03
CA ASP A 396 -0.41 36.16 -18.86
C ASP A 396 0.37 34.90 -18.45
N GLY A 397 1.72 34.88 -18.52
CA GLY A 397 2.61 33.92 -17.91
C GLY A 397 2.66 34.04 -16.37
N ILE A 398 2.21 35.16 -15.79
CA ILE A 398 2.09 35.34 -14.35
C ILE A 398 0.65 35.08 -13.92
N ARG A 399 0.44 33.92 -13.27
CA ARG A 399 -0.90 33.36 -13.06
C ARG A 399 -1.18 33.14 -11.55
N ARG A 400 -2.44 33.31 -11.17
CA ARG A 400 -2.96 32.99 -9.84
C ARG A 400 -4.15 32.05 -9.99
N ARG A 401 -4.17 30.96 -9.23
CA ARG A 401 -5.26 29.98 -9.31
C ARG A 401 -5.75 29.62 -7.91
N VAL A 402 -7.05 29.36 -7.80
CA VAL A 402 -7.65 28.77 -6.62
C VAL A 402 -8.55 27.64 -7.03
N ARG A 403 -8.27 26.44 -6.51
CA ARG A 403 -9.04 25.24 -6.73
C ARG A 403 -9.70 24.80 -5.43
N PHE A 404 -10.95 24.39 -5.52
CA PHE A 404 -11.64 23.66 -4.46
C PHE A 404 -12.09 22.31 -5.00
N ARG A 405 -11.75 21.26 -4.27
CA ARG A 405 -12.19 19.89 -4.56
C ARG A 405 -12.82 19.30 -3.30
N SER A 406 -13.91 18.55 -3.47
CA SER A 406 -14.46 17.68 -2.44
C SER A 406 -14.64 16.30 -3.04
N LYS A 407 -13.91 15.34 -2.49
CA LYS A 407 -13.84 13.96 -2.95
C LYS A 407 -14.29 13.02 -1.82
N GLU A 408 -15.18 12.09 -2.14
CA GLU A 408 -15.61 11.03 -1.25
C GLU A 408 -15.20 9.68 -1.85
N GLN A 409 -14.52 8.87 -1.06
CA GLN A 409 -14.19 7.49 -1.41
C GLN A 409 -14.90 6.57 -0.41
N GLU A 410 -15.61 5.57 -0.91
CA GLU A 410 -16.28 4.57 -0.10
C GLU A 410 -15.78 3.17 -0.47
N THR A 411 -15.64 2.32 0.55
CA THR A 411 -15.35 0.90 0.36
C THR A 411 -16.28 0.09 1.24
N PHE A 412 -16.99 -0.82 0.61
CA PHE A 412 -17.86 -1.79 1.24
C PHE A 412 -17.34 -3.20 0.92
N ALA A 413 -17.14 -4.03 1.92
CA ALA A 413 -16.70 -5.40 1.70
C ALA A 413 -17.38 -6.37 2.67
N PHE A 414 -17.80 -7.52 2.18
CA PHE A 414 -18.21 -8.60 3.05
C PHE A 414 -17.69 -9.95 2.55
N GLY A 415 -17.45 -10.84 3.49
CA GLY A 415 -16.99 -12.19 3.22
C GLY A 415 -17.67 -13.21 4.12
N LEU A 416 -17.93 -14.36 3.60
CA LEU A 416 -18.45 -15.50 4.33
C LEU A 416 -17.71 -16.77 3.94
N GLY A 417 -17.59 -17.70 4.86
CA GLY A 417 -16.94 -18.97 4.54
C GLY A 417 -16.97 -19.95 5.69
N GLY A 418 -16.23 -21.03 5.51
CA GLY A 418 -16.11 -22.06 6.51
C GLY A 418 -14.94 -22.98 6.30
N GLU A 419 -14.56 -23.66 7.37
CA GLU A 419 -13.53 -24.69 7.41
C GLU A 419 -14.08 -25.94 8.09
N HIS A 420 -13.87 -27.10 7.47
CA HIS A 420 -14.33 -28.40 7.96
C HIS A 420 -13.15 -29.38 8.05
N ARG A 421 -12.78 -29.77 9.25
CA ARG A 421 -11.68 -30.73 9.55
C ARG A 421 -12.27 -32.13 9.72
N LEU A 422 -12.44 -32.85 8.62
CA LEU A 422 -12.87 -34.23 8.60
C LEU A 422 -11.71 -35.15 9.00
N GLU A 423 -11.95 -36.45 9.13
CA GLU A 423 -10.95 -37.43 9.62
C GLU A 423 -9.63 -37.38 8.84
N LYS A 424 -9.66 -37.26 7.51
CA LYS A 424 -8.48 -37.21 6.63
C LYS A 424 -8.46 -36.02 5.70
N TRP A 425 -9.52 -35.20 5.71
CA TRP A 425 -9.68 -34.06 4.82
C TRP A 425 -9.86 -32.77 5.62
N THR A 426 -9.31 -31.71 5.13
CA THR A 426 -9.71 -30.36 5.47
C THR A 426 -10.32 -29.72 4.23
N ILE A 427 -11.48 -29.13 4.37
CA ILE A 427 -12.19 -28.42 3.30
C ILE A 427 -12.41 -27.00 3.80
N ASP A 428 -11.95 -26.03 3.06
CA ASP A 428 -12.23 -24.61 3.32
C ASP A 428 -12.78 -23.95 2.07
N TYR A 429 -13.68 -23.00 2.28
CA TYR A 429 -14.29 -22.23 1.23
C TYR A 429 -14.60 -20.82 1.68
N ARG A 430 -14.60 -19.90 0.72
CA ARG A 430 -14.86 -18.48 0.94
C ARG A 430 -15.61 -17.91 -0.25
N ALA A 431 -16.54 -17.00 0.04
CA ALA A 431 -17.17 -16.14 -0.94
C ALA A 431 -17.13 -14.71 -0.41
N GLY A 432 -16.83 -13.76 -1.26
CA GLY A 432 -16.74 -12.36 -0.89
C GLY A 432 -17.18 -11.45 -2.00
N TYR A 433 -17.68 -10.29 -1.62
CA TYR A 433 -18.03 -9.19 -2.50
C TYR A 433 -17.47 -7.89 -1.91
N SER A 434 -16.91 -7.06 -2.76
CA SER A 434 -16.54 -5.70 -2.42
C SER A 434 -16.98 -4.73 -3.51
N GLU A 435 -17.28 -3.51 -3.08
CA GLU A 435 -17.56 -2.36 -3.93
C GLU A 435 -16.72 -1.19 -3.40
N ALA A 436 -16.04 -0.51 -4.29
CA ALA A 436 -15.27 0.68 -3.99
C ALA A 436 -15.63 1.77 -4.98
N SER A 437 -15.87 2.97 -4.50
CA SER A 437 -16.27 4.10 -5.33
C SER A 437 -15.51 5.38 -4.96
N GLU A 438 -15.32 6.23 -5.96
CA GLU A 438 -14.91 7.63 -5.79
C GLU A 438 -15.98 8.54 -6.40
N THR A 439 -16.32 9.58 -5.68
CA THR A 439 -17.25 10.62 -6.12
C THR A 439 -16.66 12.00 -5.85
N ALA A 440 -16.29 12.71 -6.90
CA ALA A 440 -15.82 14.10 -6.85
C ALA A 440 -16.68 14.96 -7.80
N PRO A 441 -17.90 15.35 -7.39
CA PRO A 441 -18.87 15.94 -8.31
C PRO A 441 -18.69 17.43 -8.57
N ASP A 442 -18.01 18.13 -7.65
CA ASP A 442 -18.03 19.60 -7.57
C ASP A 442 -16.61 20.17 -7.42
N GLU A 443 -15.71 19.83 -8.32
CA GLU A 443 -14.43 20.48 -8.38
C GLU A 443 -14.58 21.79 -9.17
N ILE A 444 -13.99 22.87 -8.65
CA ILE A 444 -13.99 24.17 -9.30
C ILE A 444 -12.64 24.86 -9.16
N GLU A 445 -12.04 25.28 -10.26
CA GLU A 445 -10.83 26.07 -10.30
C GLU A 445 -11.08 27.42 -10.98
N GLY A 446 -10.75 28.52 -10.31
CA GLY A 446 -10.66 29.85 -10.93
C GLY A 446 -9.24 30.16 -11.35
N ARG A 447 -9.03 30.46 -12.62
CA ARG A 447 -7.76 30.83 -13.24
C ARG A 447 -7.72 32.30 -13.50
N PHE A 448 -6.71 33.00 -12.98
CA PHE A 448 -6.54 34.44 -13.10
C PHE A 448 -5.15 34.73 -13.67
N GLU A 449 -5.05 35.69 -14.57
CA GLU A 449 -3.83 36.13 -15.26
C GLU A 449 -3.54 37.59 -14.95
N LEU A 450 -2.26 37.96 -14.92
CA LEU A 450 -1.85 39.34 -14.67
C LEU A 450 -2.31 40.22 -15.85
N ASP A 451 -3.11 41.24 -15.55
CA ASP A 451 -3.53 42.27 -16.52
C ASP A 451 -2.55 43.45 -16.44
N GLY A 452 -1.72 43.56 -17.46
CA GLY A 452 -0.74 44.67 -17.51
C GLY A 452 0.39 44.45 -18.51
N ASP A 453 1.47 45.24 -18.34
CA ASP A 453 2.66 45.12 -19.20
C ASP A 453 3.51 43.89 -18.79
N ASP A 454 4.30 43.39 -19.75
CA ASP A 454 5.29 42.31 -19.53
C ASP A 454 6.28 42.67 -18.41
N VAL A 455 6.88 41.63 -17.84
CA VAL A 455 7.85 41.74 -16.74
C VAL A 455 9.20 41.14 -17.14
N ASP A 456 10.26 41.61 -16.48
CA ASP A 456 11.54 40.93 -16.50
C ASP A 456 11.66 40.07 -15.28
N GLY A 457 12.46 38.98 -15.33
CA GLY A 457 12.61 38.05 -14.24
C GLY A 457 14.04 37.61 -13.99
N SER A 458 14.33 37.24 -12.78
CA SER A 458 15.53 36.47 -12.44
C SER A 458 15.19 35.38 -11.47
N ILE A 459 15.81 34.22 -11.66
CA ILE A 459 15.62 33.05 -10.78
C ILE A 459 16.96 32.41 -10.44
N SER A 460 17.25 32.26 -9.16
CA SER A 460 18.42 31.51 -8.68
C SER A 460 18.10 30.01 -8.57
N PHE A 461 19.01 29.15 -9.00
CA PHE A 461 18.86 27.69 -8.99
C PHE A 461 20.23 27.01 -8.78
N GLY A 462 20.23 25.67 -8.66
CA GLY A 462 21.45 24.89 -8.48
C GLY A 462 21.96 24.81 -7.03
N ASN A 463 21.33 25.52 -6.07
CA ASN A 463 21.73 25.58 -4.66
C ASN A 463 20.57 25.27 -3.68
N GLY A 464 19.58 24.50 -4.10
CA GLY A 464 18.40 24.14 -3.32
C GLY A 464 17.17 24.99 -3.69
N VAL A 465 16.44 25.54 -2.71
CA VAL A 465 15.18 26.26 -2.97
C VAL A 465 15.41 27.45 -3.91
N PRO A 466 14.78 27.50 -5.09
CA PRO A 466 14.94 28.61 -6.01
C PRO A 466 14.30 29.88 -5.45
N HIS A 467 14.94 31.02 -5.74
CA HIS A 467 14.43 32.34 -5.40
C HIS A 467 14.30 33.16 -6.67
N PHE A 468 13.11 33.68 -6.90
CA PHE A 468 12.84 34.51 -8.08
C PHE A 468 12.54 35.95 -7.68
N LEU A 469 12.80 36.85 -8.62
CA LEU A 469 12.48 38.27 -8.53
C LEU A 469 11.93 38.73 -9.87
N LEU A 470 10.71 39.27 -9.87
CA LEU A 470 10.09 39.90 -11.04
C LEU A 470 10.32 41.41 -10.96
N THR A 471 10.66 42.03 -12.08
CA THR A 471 11.00 43.45 -12.18
C THR A 471 10.35 44.09 -13.38
N ARG A 472 10.15 45.42 -13.32
CA ARG A 472 9.83 46.29 -14.46
C ARG A 472 10.80 47.47 -14.52
N GLY A 473 11.50 47.62 -15.65
CA GLY A 473 12.51 48.69 -15.80
C GLY A 473 13.58 48.60 -14.72
N GLY A 474 13.95 47.40 -14.26
CA GLY A 474 14.98 47.16 -13.23
C GLY A 474 14.57 47.48 -11.78
N GLN A 475 13.28 47.71 -11.52
CA GLN A 475 12.72 47.85 -10.17
C GLN A 475 11.79 46.69 -9.86
N PRO A 476 11.71 46.23 -8.58
CA PRO A 476 10.78 45.17 -8.20
C PRO A 476 9.35 45.50 -8.64
N ALA A 477 8.72 44.57 -9.37
CA ALA A 477 7.34 44.72 -9.85
C ALA A 477 6.37 44.38 -8.71
N ALA A 478 6.09 45.32 -7.82
CA ALA A 478 5.25 45.08 -6.65
C ALA A 478 3.79 44.79 -6.99
N ASP A 479 3.35 45.21 -8.15
CA ASP A 479 1.99 45.00 -8.69
C ASP A 479 1.71 43.52 -9.01
N VAL A 480 2.72 42.71 -9.33
CA VAL A 480 2.55 41.24 -9.57
C VAL A 480 2.09 40.47 -8.33
N PHE A 481 2.07 41.10 -7.16
CA PHE A 481 1.58 40.53 -5.92
C PHE A 481 0.24 41.11 -5.46
N SER A 482 -0.33 42.06 -6.22
CA SER A 482 -1.61 42.72 -5.89
C SER A 482 -2.77 42.06 -6.61
N ASN A 483 -3.76 41.52 -5.86
CA ASN A 483 -4.90 40.81 -6.42
C ASN A 483 -5.75 41.70 -7.36
N GLU A 484 -5.68 43.02 -7.25
CA GLU A 484 -6.40 43.96 -8.12
C GLU A 484 -5.90 43.96 -9.58
N ASN A 485 -4.74 43.40 -9.86
CA ASN A 485 -4.12 43.32 -11.18
C ASN A 485 -4.27 41.94 -11.84
N PHE A 486 -5.03 41.02 -11.26
CA PHE A 486 -5.27 39.72 -11.87
C PHE A 486 -6.71 39.61 -12.35
N ALA A 487 -6.89 39.51 -13.66
CA ALA A 487 -8.20 39.32 -14.28
C ALA A 487 -8.58 37.86 -14.36
N LEU A 488 -9.86 37.52 -14.18
CA LEU A 488 -10.37 36.16 -14.35
C LEU A 488 -10.33 35.78 -15.83
N ASP A 489 -9.51 34.78 -16.16
CA ASP A 489 -9.49 34.19 -17.50
C ASP A 489 -10.60 33.17 -17.68
N ARG A 490 -10.66 32.16 -16.81
CA ARG A 490 -11.64 31.07 -16.89
C ARG A 490 -11.97 30.46 -15.51
N VAL A 491 -13.09 29.75 -15.50
CA VAL A 491 -13.47 28.83 -14.43
C VAL A 491 -13.52 27.44 -15.04
N VAL A 492 -12.81 26.49 -14.40
CA VAL A 492 -12.82 25.08 -14.78
C VAL A 492 -13.68 24.33 -13.78
N LEU A 493 -14.56 23.49 -14.29
CA LEU A 493 -15.37 22.56 -13.53
C LEU A 493 -14.92 21.14 -13.87
N GLU A 494 -14.61 20.35 -12.84
CA GLU A 494 -14.24 18.96 -13.00
C GLU A 494 -15.18 18.09 -12.17
N SER A 495 -15.48 16.89 -12.67
CA SER A 495 -16.16 15.86 -11.89
C SER A 495 -15.62 14.49 -12.27
N THR A 496 -15.41 13.63 -11.26
CA THR A 496 -14.91 12.26 -11.44
C THR A 496 -15.79 11.30 -10.65
N PHE A 497 -16.18 10.21 -11.31
CA PHE A 497 -16.92 9.10 -10.70
C PHE A 497 -16.22 7.80 -11.07
N VAL A 498 -15.88 7.03 -10.06
CA VAL A 498 -15.28 5.71 -10.20
C VAL A 498 -16.12 4.71 -9.43
N ASP A 499 -16.46 3.60 -10.05
CA ASP A 499 -17.10 2.46 -9.41
C ASP A 499 -16.34 1.18 -9.76
N GLU A 500 -15.93 0.40 -8.75
CA GLU A 500 -15.32 -0.90 -8.93
C GLU A 500 -16.01 -1.93 -8.04
N ASP A 501 -16.53 -3.02 -8.64
CA ASP A 501 -17.04 -4.16 -7.91
C ASP A 501 -16.21 -5.43 -8.17
N ASP A 502 -16.02 -6.22 -7.11
CA ASP A 502 -15.23 -7.46 -7.13
C ASP A 502 -15.96 -8.59 -6.40
N LEU A 503 -16.25 -9.67 -7.10
CA LEU A 503 -16.88 -10.88 -6.58
C LEU A 503 -15.88 -12.03 -6.57
N ASN A 504 -15.60 -12.58 -5.39
CA ASN A 504 -14.59 -13.60 -5.16
C ASN A 504 -15.18 -14.91 -4.67
N PHE A 505 -14.67 -16.04 -5.18
CA PHE A 505 -14.95 -17.39 -4.67
C PHE A 505 -13.65 -18.17 -4.54
N ASN A 506 -13.50 -18.89 -3.43
CA ASN A 506 -12.36 -19.77 -3.20
C ASN A 506 -12.86 -21.10 -2.62
N LEU A 507 -12.30 -22.23 -3.06
CA LEU A 507 -12.62 -23.56 -2.56
C LEU A 507 -11.38 -24.44 -2.55
N ASN A 508 -11.04 -24.99 -1.38
CA ASN A 508 -9.84 -25.78 -1.16
C ASN A 508 -10.16 -27.13 -0.52
N PHE A 509 -9.38 -28.12 -0.90
CA PHE A 509 -9.39 -29.45 -0.35
C PHE A 509 -7.96 -29.86 0.02
N GLU A 510 -7.74 -30.25 1.26
CA GLU A 510 -6.45 -30.80 1.72
C GLU A 510 -6.64 -32.20 2.27
N ARG A 511 -5.72 -33.12 1.93
CA ARG A 511 -5.71 -34.49 2.44
C ARG A 511 -4.36 -34.87 3.00
N ASP A 512 -4.39 -35.38 4.24
CA ASP A 512 -3.19 -35.87 4.94
C ASP A 512 -2.94 -37.35 4.64
N PHE A 513 -1.66 -37.67 4.42
CA PHE A 513 -1.12 -39.03 4.29
C PHE A 513 -0.01 -39.21 5.32
N MET A 514 -0.10 -40.26 6.12
CA MET A 514 0.90 -40.63 7.13
C MET A 514 1.68 -41.82 6.70
N PHE A 515 2.99 -41.76 6.76
CA PHE A 515 3.88 -42.89 6.45
C PHE A 515 4.41 -43.52 7.73
N GLY A 516 4.71 -44.86 7.66
CA GLY A 516 5.13 -45.65 8.82
C GLY A 516 6.49 -45.23 9.44
N ASN A 517 7.27 -44.43 8.73
CA ASN A 517 8.51 -43.83 9.21
C ASN A 517 8.31 -42.53 10.00
N GLY A 518 7.07 -42.09 10.24
CA GLY A 518 6.70 -40.87 10.93
C GLY A 518 6.68 -39.63 10.06
N SER A 519 6.90 -39.75 8.73
CA SER A 519 6.76 -38.63 7.78
C SER A 519 5.30 -38.38 7.49
N ARG A 520 4.95 -37.11 7.22
CA ARG A 520 3.63 -36.65 6.79
C ARG A 520 3.71 -36.05 5.39
N MET A 521 2.72 -36.35 4.56
CA MET A 521 2.48 -35.64 3.30
C MET A 521 1.05 -35.09 3.30
N ALA A 522 0.89 -33.82 3.00
CA ALA A 522 -0.40 -33.20 2.72
C ALA A 522 -0.49 -32.91 1.21
N LEU A 523 -1.62 -33.23 0.61
CA LEU A 523 -1.95 -32.86 -0.77
C LEU A 523 -3.11 -31.87 -0.71
N LYS A 524 -2.86 -30.64 -1.18
CA LYS A 524 -3.84 -29.55 -1.24
C LYS A 524 -4.13 -29.19 -2.70
N PHE A 525 -5.39 -29.03 -3.04
CA PHE A 525 -5.82 -28.57 -4.36
C PHE A 525 -7.11 -27.78 -4.23
N GLY A 526 -7.31 -26.87 -5.17
CA GLY A 526 -8.48 -26.00 -5.13
C GLY A 526 -8.54 -25.07 -6.32
N GLY A 527 -9.37 -24.05 -6.19
CA GLY A 527 -9.53 -23.03 -7.21
C GLY A 527 -10.15 -21.76 -6.66
N ASP A 528 -9.92 -20.69 -7.42
CA ASP A 528 -10.45 -19.38 -7.20
C ASP A 528 -11.18 -18.89 -8.45
N ALA A 529 -12.23 -18.10 -8.25
CA ALA A 529 -12.87 -17.34 -9.30
C ALA A 529 -13.06 -15.91 -8.83
N ARG A 530 -12.65 -14.95 -9.65
CA ARG A 530 -12.81 -13.53 -9.39
C ARG A 530 -13.44 -12.85 -10.59
N PHE A 531 -14.44 -12.03 -10.35
CA PHE A 531 -15.19 -11.28 -11.35
C PHE A 531 -15.16 -9.80 -10.93
N LYS A 532 -14.50 -8.98 -11.74
CA LYS A 532 -14.29 -7.55 -11.46
C LYS A 532 -14.87 -6.71 -12.58
N ASN A 533 -15.60 -5.65 -12.22
CA ASN A 533 -16.00 -4.59 -13.14
C ASN A 533 -15.48 -3.26 -12.62
N LYS A 534 -15.06 -2.38 -13.54
CA LYS A 534 -14.62 -1.02 -13.24
C LYS A 534 -15.22 -0.06 -14.24
N ASP A 535 -15.79 1.03 -13.74
CA ASP A 535 -16.41 2.10 -14.52
C ASP A 535 -15.80 3.43 -14.08
N VAL A 536 -15.25 4.20 -15.04
CA VAL A 536 -14.68 5.53 -14.81
C VAL A 536 -15.39 6.51 -15.73
N ASP A 537 -15.88 7.63 -15.17
CA ASP A 537 -16.55 8.73 -15.84
C ASP A 537 -15.92 10.04 -15.33
N ALA A 538 -15.14 10.69 -16.17
CA ALA A 538 -14.45 11.93 -15.85
C ALA A 538 -14.92 13.03 -16.80
N ASN A 539 -15.30 14.19 -16.25
CA ASN A 539 -15.78 15.29 -17.03
C ASN A 539 -15.04 16.58 -16.65
N GLU A 540 -14.61 17.34 -17.66
CA GLU A 540 -14.04 18.68 -17.50
C GLU A 540 -14.80 19.68 -18.38
N THR A 541 -15.00 20.89 -17.86
CA THR A 541 -15.66 21.98 -18.57
C THR A 541 -14.98 23.31 -18.27
N GLU A 542 -14.38 23.92 -19.26
CA GLU A 542 -13.85 25.28 -19.17
C GLU A 542 -14.89 26.30 -19.56
N LEU A 543 -15.07 27.32 -18.74
CA LEU A 543 -16.07 28.38 -18.89
C LEU A 543 -15.40 29.75 -18.81
N ARG A 544 -15.78 30.60 -19.73
CA ARG A 544 -15.30 31.99 -19.82
C ARG A 544 -16.49 32.94 -19.95
N GLY A 545 -16.27 34.22 -20.03
CA GLY A 545 -17.31 35.14 -20.53
C GLY A 545 -17.73 36.31 -19.64
N VAL A 546 -17.17 36.44 -18.42
CA VAL A 546 -17.46 37.62 -17.59
C VAL A 546 -16.26 38.57 -17.66
N PRO A 547 -16.32 39.66 -18.44
CA PRO A 547 -15.25 40.66 -18.51
C PRO A 547 -15.15 41.45 -17.20
N ASP A 548 -13.96 41.94 -16.92
CA ASP A 548 -13.64 42.89 -15.82
C ASP A 548 -13.86 42.30 -14.39
N ILE A 549 -13.69 40.98 -14.18
CA ILE A 549 -13.65 40.36 -12.85
C ILE A 549 -12.21 40.23 -12.42
N PHE A 550 -11.86 40.93 -11.33
CA PHE A 550 -10.51 40.89 -10.76
C PHE A 550 -10.46 40.10 -9.48
N LEU A 551 -9.26 39.58 -9.16
CA LEU A 551 -9.00 38.67 -8.03
C LEU A 551 -9.22 39.34 -6.66
N ASP A 552 -9.18 40.70 -6.59
CA ASP A 552 -9.43 41.47 -5.37
C ASP A 552 -10.82 41.21 -4.76
N LEU A 553 -11.84 40.88 -5.58
CA LEU A 553 -13.18 40.49 -5.14
C LEU A 553 -13.17 39.23 -4.27
N PHE A 554 -12.13 38.41 -4.38
CA PHE A 554 -11.99 37.11 -3.70
C PHE A 554 -10.84 37.11 -2.68
N THR A 555 -10.30 38.27 -2.33
CA THR A 555 -9.14 38.38 -1.43
C THR A 555 -9.42 37.79 -0.04
N ARG A 556 -8.49 37.00 0.46
CA ARG A 556 -8.41 36.48 1.83
C ARG A 556 -7.18 37.04 2.52
N SER A 557 -7.39 37.80 3.59
CA SER A 557 -6.29 38.35 4.41
C SER A 557 -5.64 37.31 5.31
N GLY A 558 -4.41 37.63 5.83
CA GLY A 558 -3.70 36.78 6.79
C GLY A 558 -3.04 35.55 6.14
N PHE A 559 -2.71 35.63 4.89
CA PHE A 559 -2.05 34.60 4.13
C PHE A 559 -0.51 34.74 4.24
N SER A 560 0.20 33.66 4.48
CA SER A 560 1.66 33.62 4.50
C SER A 560 2.18 32.36 3.83
N PHE A 561 3.32 32.45 3.18
CA PHE A 561 3.98 31.36 2.49
C PHE A 561 5.50 31.41 2.74
N PRO A 562 6.17 30.28 3.02
CA PRO A 562 7.57 30.28 3.46
C PRO A 562 8.60 30.52 2.32
N TYR A 563 8.24 30.25 1.08
CA TYR A 563 9.16 30.26 -0.07
C TYR A 563 8.94 31.46 -0.98
N GLY A 564 8.88 32.66 -0.44
CA GLY A 564 8.63 33.89 -1.15
C GLY A 564 7.19 34.40 -1.05
N SER A 565 6.88 35.48 -1.76
CA SER A 565 5.53 36.08 -1.74
C SER A 565 4.64 35.41 -2.78
N MET A 566 3.45 35.03 -2.34
CA MET A 566 2.34 34.64 -3.25
C MET A 566 1.28 35.75 -3.37
N GLY A 567 1.52 36.93 -2.81
CA GLY A 567 0.52 37.96 -2.64
C GLY A 567 -0.52 37.63 -1.58
N ASP A 568 -1.67 38.31 -1.59
CA ASP A 568 -2.79 38.01 -0.70
C ASP A 568 -3.45 36.67 -1.08
N GLY A 569 -4.03 35.98 -0.10
CA GLY A 569 -4.74 34.73 -0.33
C GLY A 569 -6.04 34.91 -1.11
N ILE A 570 -6.57 33.81 -1.62
CA ILE A 570 -7.81 33.72 -2.39
C ILE A 570 -8.86 32.94 -1.60
N SER A 571 -10.10 33.43 -1.59
CA SER A 571 -11.22 32.77 -0.94
C SER A 571 -11.99 31.91 -1.94
N SER A 572 -11.75 30.58 -1.93
CA SER A 572 -12.50 29.62 -2.75
C SER A 572 -14.01 29.68 -2.49
N ARG A 573 -14.42 29.97 -1.24
CA ARG A 573 -15.86 30.16 -0.88
C ARG A 573 -16.45 31.37 -1.57
N ALA A 574 -15.72 32.50 -1.66
CA ALA A 574 -16.20 33.70 -2.34
C ALA A 574 -16.32 33.44 -3.85
N LEU A 575 -15.33 32.79 -4.44
CA LEU A 575 -15.34 32.42 -5.86
C LEU A 575 -16.53 31.50 -6.18
N ARG A 576 -16.72 30.41 -5.43
CA ARG A 576 -17.84 29.48 -5.63
C ARG A 576 -19.20 30.17 -5.51
N ARG A 577 -19.36 31.07 -4.54
CA ARG A 577 -20.59 31.84 -4.40
C ARG A 577 -20.81 32.75 -5.60
N PHE A 578 -19.80 33.50 -5.99
CA PHE A 578 -19.84 34.38 -7.16
C PHE A 578 -20.21 33.61 -8.43
N PHE A 579 -19.55 32.49 -8.68
CA PHE A 579 -19.84 31.64 -9.82
C PHE A 579 -21.29 31.10 -9.80
N ALA A 580 -21.77 30.62 -8.65
CA ALA A 580 -23.15 30.12 -8.53
C ALA A 580 -24.20 31.22 -8.75
N GLU A 581 -23.92 32.44 -8.30
CA GLU A 581 -24.84 33.60 -8.47
C GLU A 581 -24.82 34.14 -9.92
N ASN A 582 -23.73 33.96 -10.66
CA ASN A 582 -23.53 34.50 -11.99
C ASN A 582 -23.35 33.41 -13.07
N ARG A 583 -23.74 32.15 -12.80
CA ARG A 583 -23.52 31.02 -13.71
C ARG A 583 -23.99 31.26 -15.13
N ALA A 584 -25.07 32.02 -15.31
CA ALA A 584 -25.65 32.32 -16.62
C ALA A 584 -24.84 33.30 -17.48
N ASP A 585 -23.83 33.97 -16.88
CA ASP A 585 -22.94 34.89 -17.57
C ASP A 585 -21.63 34.20 -18.03
N PHE A 586 -21.46 32.92 -17.70
CA PHE A 586 -20.35 32.09 -18.13
C PHE A 586 -20.78 31.15 -19.25
N ASP A 587 -20.07 31.18 -20.35
CA ASP A 587 -20.33 30.38 -21.56
C ASP A 587 -19.03 29.62 -21.96
N GLU A 588 -19.19 28.51 -22.67
CA GLU A 588 -18.12 27.85 -23.39
C GLU A 588 -17.86 28.58 -24.70
N ARG A 589 -16.61 28.93 -25.00
CA ARG A 589 -16.26 29.39 -26.34
C ARG A 589 -16.29 28.21 -27.34
N PRO A 590 -16.55 28.41 -28.62
CA PRO A 590 -16.57 27.30 -29.59
C PRO A 590 -15.33 26.41 -29.54
N ARG A 591 -14.13 26.97 -29.31
CA ARG A 591 -12.89 26.22 -29.15
C ARG A 591 -12.86 25.44 -27.84
N ASP A 592 -13.33 26.02 -26.73
CA ASP A 592 -13.35 25.35 -25.42
C ASP A 592 -14.34 24.17 -25.44
N VAL A 593 -15.42 24.18 -26.26
CA VAL A 593 -16.36 23.04 -26.40
C VAL A 593 -15.66 21.80 -26.93
N GLU A 594 -14.74 21.94 -27.88
CA GLU A 594 -13.99 20.81 -28.43
C GLU A 594 -12.99 20.26 -27.41
N GLU A 595 -12.27 21.14 -26.73
CA GLU A 595 -11.32 20.78 -25.64
C GLU A 595 -12.05 20.12 -24.48
N ASN A 596 -13.18 20.63 -24.03
CA ASN A 596 -14.02 20.03 -22.99
C ASN A 596 -14.52 18.63 -23.37
N LEU A 597 -14.94 18.43 -24.63
CA LEU A 597 -15.34 17.11 -25.13
C LEU A 597 -14.17 16.14 -25.18
N LEU A 598 -12.98 16.60 -25.55
CA LEU A 598 -11.75 15.80 -25.52
C LEU A 598 -11.43 15.35 -24.12
N LEU A 599 -11.24 16.28 -23.19
CA LEU A 599 -10.85 16.02 -21.81
C LEU A 599 -11.85 15.08 -21.11
N SER A 600 -13.15 15.26 -21.36
CA SER A 600 -14.17 14.37 -20.82
C SER A 600 -14.15 12.98 -21.44
N ALA A 601 -13.92 12.84 -22.72
CA ALA A 601 -14.02 11.56 -23.41
C ALA A 601 -12.80 10.66 -23.26
N VAL A 602 -11.60 11.23 -23.00
CA VAL A 602 -10.33 10.50 -22.83
C VAL A 602 -10.34 9.68 -21.56
N GLY A 603 -10.83 10.26 -20.46
CA GLY A 603 -10.84 9.60 -19.14
C GLY A 603 -11.90 8.51 -18.99
N ASP A 604 -12.87 8.43 -19.92
CA ASP A 604 -14.00 7.51 -19.81
C ASP A 604 -13.67 6.10 -20.27
N PHE A 605 -13.77 5.13 -19.38
CA PHE A 605 -13.68 3.72 -19.76
C PHE A 605 -14.50 2.80 -18.85
N LYS A 606 -14.83 1.61 -19.38
CA LYS A 606 -15.46 0.53 -18.63
C LYS A 606 -14.73 -0.77 -18.92
N SER A 607 -14.25 -1.42 -17.86
CA SER A 607 -13.48 -2.65 -17.96
C SER A 607 -14.10 -3.77 -17.15
N GLN A 608 -14.00 -4.99 -17.66
CA GLN A 608 -14.37 -6.23 -16.99
C GLN A 608 -13.17 -7.16 -17.02
N GLU A 609 -12.84 -7.77 -15.89
CA GLU A 609 -11.77 -8.75 -15.75
C GLU A 609 -12.26 -9.96 -14.96
N ASP A 610 -12.27 -11.13 -15.61
CA ASP A 610 -12.65 -12.41 -15.03
C ASP A 610 -11.39 -13.26 -14.87
N VAL A 611 -11.09 -13.72 -13.66
CA VAL A 611 -9.93 -14.57 -13.38
C VAL A 611 -10.41 -15.91 -12.82
N LEU A 612 -10.05 -17.00 -13.49
CA LEU A 612 -10.27 -18.36 -13.03
C LEU A 612 -8.93 -19.02 -12.71
N ALA A 613 -8.76 -19.53 -11.51
CA ALA A 613 -7.52 -20.14 -11.09
C ALA A 613 -7.74 -21.54 -10.51
N THR A 614 -6.75 -22.41 -10.70
CA THR A 614 -6.68 -23.72 -10.07
C THR A 614 -5.26 -24.03 -9.68
N TYR A 615 -5.08 -24.83 -8.61
CA TYR A 615 -3.76 -25.19 -8.14
C TYR A 615 -3.70 -26.62 -7.59
N LEU A 616 -2.48 -27.15 -7.55
CA LEU A 616 -2.15 -28.41 -6.90
C LEU A 616 -0.85 -28.20 -6.11
N MET A 617 -0.85 -28.53 -4.81
CA MET A 617 0.29 -28.36 -3.91
C MET A 617 0.48 -29.60 -3.04
N GLY A 618 1.72 -30.04 -2.89
CA GLY A 618 2.12 -31.08 -1.97
C GLY A 618 3.04 -30.54 -0.89
N THR A 619 2.76 -30.84 0.38
CA THR A 619 3.65 -30.54 1.52
C THR A 619 4.16 -31.86 2.09
N LEU A 620 5.48 -31.99 2.20
CA LEU A 620 6.16 -33.16 2.76
C LEU A 620 6.95 -32.77 3.99
N ASP A 621 6.57 -33.34 5.14
CA ASP A 621 7.33 -33.24 6.40
C ASP A 621 8.15 -34.52 6.59
N ILE A 622 9.48 -34.39 6.53
CA ILE A 622 10.42 -35.52 6.68
C ILE A 622 11.63 -35.12 7.53
N GLY A 623 11.76 -35.75 8.72
CA GLY A 623 12.75 -35.33 9.69
C GLY A 623 12.58 -33.87 10.07
N GLU A 624 13.64 -33.10 9.92
CA GLU A 624 13.64 -31.64 10.19
C GLU A 624 13.29 -30.77 8.99
N TRP A 625 12.96 -31.41 7.86
CA TRP A 625 12.62 -30.72 6.63
C TRP A 625 11.11 -30.67 6.41
N ARG A 626 10.65 -29.48 5.98
CA ARG A 626 9.33 -29.27 5.39
C ARG A 626 9.53 -28.78 3.96
N LEU A 627 9.06 -29.56 3.00
CA LEU A 627 9.18 -29.28 1.58
C LEU A 627 7.79 -29.04 1.00
N ILE A 628 7.60 -27.95 0.28
CA ILE A 628 6.35 -27.61 -0.40
C ILE A 628 6.65 -27.46 -1.88
N ALA A 629 5.87 -28.14 -2.73
CA ALA A 629 5.99 -28.04 -4.18
C ALA A 629 4.61 -28.06 -4.81
N GLY A 630 4.41 -27.24 -5.81
CA GLY A 630 3.14 -27.16 -6.53
C GLY A 630 3.17 -26.25 -7.72
N ALA A 631 2.02 -26.08 -8.31
CA ALA A 631 1.82 -25.11 -9.38
C ALA A 631 0.39 -24.56 -9.32
N ARG A 632 0.24 -23.32 -9.68
CA ARG A 632 -1.01 -22.61 -9.88
C ARG A 632 -1.14 -22.24 -11.36
N TYR A 633 -2.31 -22.34 -11.92
CA TYR A 633 -2.65 -21.85 -13.24
C TYR A 633 -3.75 -20.80 -13.09
N GLU A 634 -3.52 -19.61 -13.64
CA GLU A 634 -4.49 -18.53 -13.71
C GLU A 634 -4.86 -18.26 -15.16
N ASP A 635 -6.14 -18.22 -15.47
CA ASP A 635 -6.73 -17.86 -16.75
C ASP A 635 -7.46 -16.54 -16.59
N THR A 636 -7.15 -15.55 -17.43
CA THR A 636 -7.69 -14.19 -17.34
C THR A 636 -8.38 -13.84 -18.64
N ASP A 637 -9.67 -13.49 -18.56
CA ASP A 637 -10.43 -12.89 -19.65
C ASP A 637 -10.67 -11.41 -19.34
N PHE A 638 -10.23 -10.53 -20.22
CA PHE A 638 -10.35 -9.09 -20.06
C PHE A 638 -11.13 -8.48 -21.23
N SER A 639 -12.03 -7.57 -20.95
CA SER A 639 -12.74 -6.77 -21.96
C SER A 639 -12.88 -5.33 -21.49
N THR A 640 -12.70 -4.40 -22.42
CA THR A 640 -12.74 -2.97 -22.12
C THR A 640 -13.43 -2.19 -23.23
N ARG A 641 -13.95 -1.01 -22.89
CA ARG A 641 -14.51 -0.03 -23.81
C ARG A 641 -14.11 1.37 -23.37
N GLY A 642 -13.87 2.21 -24.35
CA GLY A 642 -13.52 3.62 -24.20
C GLY A 642 -13.91 4.38 -25.47
N ASN A 643 -13.25 5.48 -25.72
CA ASN A 643 -13.53 6.37 -26.85
C ASN A 643 -12.31 6.53 -27.76
N ALA A 644 -12.52 6.55 -29.06
CA ALA A 644 -11.55 7.04 -30.03
C ALA A 644 -11.96 8.45 -30.47
N ILE A 645 -11.03 9.37 -30.41
CA ILE A 645 -11.20 10.79 -30.66
C ILE A 645 -10.34 11.13 -31.88
N ASP A 646 -10.92 11.75 -32.87
CA ASP A 646 -10.29 11.99 -34.17
C ASP A 646 -10.33 13.49 -34.47
N PHE A 647 -9.19 14.12 -34.64
CA PHE A 647 -9.05 15.51 -35.09
C PHE A 647 -8.70 15.53 -36.57
N ASP A 648 -9.18 16.52 -37.30
CA ASP A 648 -8.89 16.66 -38.72
C ASP A 648 -7.51 17.32 -39.00
N GLU A 649 -7.17 17.55 -40.24
CA GLU A 649 -5.93 18.18 -40.69
C GLU A 649 -5.78 19.67 -40.29
N ASN A 650 -6.81 20.27 -39.70
CA ASN A 650 -6.78 21.63 -39.19
C ASN A 650 -6.79 21.69 -37.65
N GLY A 651 -6.71 20.55 -36.97
CA GLY A 651 -6.81 20.46 -35.50
C GLY A 651 -8.26 20.58 -34.99
N ASP A 652 -9.29 20.53 -35.84
CA ASP A 652 -10.70 20.59 -35.45
C ASP A 652 -11.21 19.16 -35.10
N LEU A 653 -12.03 19.02 -34.06
CA LEU A 653 -12.60 17.73 -33.63
C LEU A 653 -13.48 17.14 -34.74
N SER A 654 -13.03 16.07 -35.37
CA SER A 654 -13.75 15.36 -36.44
C SER A 654 -14.81 14.39 -35.91
N GLY A 655 -14.60 13.81 -34.74
CA GLY A 655 -15.58 12.95 -34.08
C GLY A 655 -15.08 12.14 -32.93
N ILE A 656 -16.03 11.71 -32.07
CA ILE A 656 -15.79 10.80 -30.95
C ILE A 656 -16.63 9.54 -31.23
N ARG A 657 -16.00 8.37 -31.13
CA ARG A 657 -16.67 7.10 -31.36
C ARG A 657 -16.29 6.06 -30.29
N PRO A 658 -17.25 5.28 -29.77
CA PRO A 658 -16.93 4.23 -28.80
C PRO A 658 -16.10 3.13 -29.47
N VAL A 659 -15.08 2.67 -28.78
CA VAL A 659 -14.23 1.54 -29.15
C VAL A 659 -14.31 0.44 -28.10
N ARG A 660 -14.00 -0.80 -28.50
CA ARG A 660 -14.01 -1.96 -27.63
C ARG A 660 -12.85 -2.88 -27.95
N ALA A 661 -12.28 -3.48 -26.92
CA ALA A 661 -11.25 -4.46 -27.06
C ALA A 661 -11.44 -5.60 -26.05
N SER A 662 -10.80 -6.73 -26.30
CA SER A 662 -10.73 -7.84 -25.35
C SER A 662 -9.44 -8.62 -25.53
N ASN A 663 -8.92 -9.14 -24.45
CA ASN A 663 -7.72 -9.98 -24.41
C ASN A 663 -7.95 -11.16 -23.48
N SER A 664 -7.26 -12.27 -23.70
CA SER A 664 -7.25 -13.40 -22.78
C SER A 664 -5.89 -14.07 -22.77
N TYR A 665 -5.45 -14.48 -21.60
CA TYR A 665 -4.16 -15.14 -21.40
C TYR A 665 -4.21 -16.08 -20.21
N GLY A 666 -3.28 -17.04 -20.18
CA GLY A 666 -3.18 -18.00 -19.10
C GLY A 666 -1.75 -18.22 -18.67
N GLU A 667 -1.49 -18.12 -17.34
CA GLU A 667 -0.16 -18.22 -16.75
C GLU A 667 -0.03 -19.43 -15.82
N LEU A 668 1.09 -20.16 -15.96
CA LEU A 668 1.45 -21.26 -15.08
C LEU A 668 2.56 -20.83 -14.10
N LEU A 669 2.25 -20.84 -12.82
CA LEU A 669 3.07 -20.37 -11.74
C LEU A 669 3.55 -21.55 -10.86
N PRO A 670 4.65 -22.22 -11.19
CA PRO A 670 5.25 -23.24 -10.34
C PRO A 670 5.93 -22.62 -9.14
N GLY A 671 5.93 -23.36 -8.00
CA GLY A 671 6.58 -22.92 -6.78
C GLY A 671 7.17 -24.08 -5.99
N PHE A 672 8.30 -23.81 -5.33
CA PHE A 672 8.99 -24.74 -4.44
C PHE A 672 9.51 -24.01 -3.20
N HIS A 673 9.23 -24.56 -2.01
CA HIS A 673 9.75 -24.05 -0.74
C HIS A 673 10.43 -25.19 0.03
N ALA A 674 11.50 -24.87 0.73
CA ALA A 674 12.22 -25.78 1.61
C ALA A 674 12.48 -25.09 2.94
N HIS A 675 11.95 -25.65 4.02
CA HIS A 675 12.19 -25.18 5.38
C HIS A 675 13.00 -26.21 6.14
N TYR A 676 14.07 -25.76 6.78
CA TYR A 676 14.88 -26.58 7.66
C TYR A 676 14.74 -26.09 9.10
N LYS A 677 14.30 -26.98 9.98
CA LYS A 677 14.01 -26.73 11.41
C LYS A 677 14.89 -27.59 12.34
N GLY A 678 16.06 -28.03 11.87
CA GLY A 678 16.95 -28.92 12.61
C GLY A 678 17.79 -28.24 13.70
N PHE A 679 17.62 -26.94 13.90
CA PHE A 679 18.21 -26.20 15.04
C PHE A 679 17.07 -25.74 15.94
N ASP A 680 17.29 -25.71 17.26
CA ASP A 680 16.24 -25.38 18.23
C ASP A 680 15.67 -23.97 18.03
N ASP A 681 16.56 -22.99 17.74
CA ASP A 681 16.21 -21.57 17.68
C ASP A 681 16.40 -20.95 16.28
N ILE A 682 16.79 -21.74 15.26
CA ILE A 682 17.06 -21.25 13.92
C ILE A 682 16.16 -21.96 12.91
N VAL A 683 15.47 -21.18 12.08
CA VAL A 683 14.71 -21.65 10.92
C VAL A 683 15.36 -21.11 9.66
N ILE A 684 15.64 -22.00 8.69
CA ILE A 684 16.13 -21.62 7.38
C ILE A 684 15.03 -21.89 6.37
N ARG A 685 14.69 -20.89 5.56
CA ARG A 685 13.70 -20.98 4.48
C ARG A 685 14.37 -20.65 3.16
N ALA A 686 14.18 -21.48 2.16
CA ALA A 686 14.54 -21.19 0.78
C ALA A 686 13.33 -21.40 -0.11
N ALA A 687 13.14 -20.54 -1.10
CA ALA A 687 12.02 -20.63 -2.02
C ALA A 687 12.42 -20.26 -3.44
N TRP A 688 11.78 -20.89 -4.41
CA TRP A 688 11.69 -20.50 -5.81
C TRP A 688 10.24 -20.43 -6.20
N THR A 689 9.79 -19.25 -6.66
CA THR A 689 8.39 -19.02 -7.00
C THR A 689 8.27 -18.23 -8.29
N ASN A 690 7.13 -18.36 -8.95
CA ASN A 690 6.76 -17.54 -10.09
C ASN A 690 5.49 -16.78 -9.74
N THR A 691 5.47 -15.50 -10.09
CA THR A 691 4.37 -14.57 -9.80
C THR A 691 4.09 -13.72 -11.04
N LEU A 692 2.95 -13.04 -11.06
CA LEU A 692 2.57 -12.14 -12.13
C LEU A 692 2.04 -10.80 -11.56
N ALA A 693 1.95 -9.79 -12.41
CA ALA A 693 1.12 -8.61 -12.18
C ALA A 693 0.40 -8.25 -13.48
N ARG A 694 -0.83 -7.80 -13.36
CA ARG A 694 -1.64 -7.39 -14.52
C ARG A 694 -1.38 -5.92 -14.82
N PRO A 695 -1.31 -5.50 -16.11
CA PRO A 695 -1.20 -4.08 -16.48
C PRO A 695 -2.31 -3.24 -15.85
N SER A 696 -2.11 -1.94 -15.69
CA SER A 696 -3.12 -1.03 -15.17
C SER A 696 -4.38 -0.98 -16.07
N PHE A 697 -5.51 -0.53 -15.55
CA PHE A 697 -6.71 -0.40 -16.37
C PHE A 697 -6.58 0.75 -17.37
N ALA A 698 -5.82 1.79 -17.04
CA ALA A 698 -5.48 2.89 -17.93
C ALA A 698 -4.68 2.39 -19.13
N ASP A 699 -3.59 1.63 -18.91
CA ASP A 699 -2.77 1.06 -19.99
C ASP A 699 -3.58 0.13 -20.91
N LEU A 700 -4.53 -0.61 -20.33
CA LEU A 700 -5.43 -1.51 -21.06
C LEU A 700 -6.63 -0.81 -21.69
N SER A 701 -6.82 0.49 -21.48
CA SER A 701 -7.92 1.24 -22.10
C SER A 701 -7.80 1.17 -23.63
N PRO A 702 -8.89 1.02 -24.38
CA PRO A 702 -8.85 1.08 -25.83
C PRO A 702 -8.97 2.52 -26.33
N GLY A 703 -8.83 3.53 -25.46
CA GLY A 703 -8.88 4.94 -25.81
C GLY A 703 -7.81 5.29 -26.85
N VAL A 704 -8.15 6.15 -27.80
CA VAL A 704 -7.24 6.62 -28.85
C VAL A 704 -7.53 8.09 -29.14
N ILE A 705 -6.49 8.91 -29.20
CA ILE A 705 -6.54 10.28 -29.68
C ILE A 705 -5.76 10.34 -30.98
N ILE A 706 -6.34 10.86 -32.05
CA ILE A 706 -5.70 10.97 -33.37
C ILE A 706 -5.58 12.46 -33.72
N LEU A 707 -4.37 13.00 -33.70
CA LEU A 707 -4.03 14.39 -34.02
C LEU A 707 -3.48 14.45 -35.47
N ARG A 708 -4.34 14.73 -36.43
CA ARG A 708 -3.96 14.68 -37.85
C ARG A 708 -3.12 15.87 -38.33
N GLU A 709 -3.22 17.00 -37.66
CA GLU A 709 -2.39 18.17 -37.92
C GLU A 709 -0.93 17.89 -37.62
N ASP A 710 -0.68 17.24 -36.44
CA ASP A 710 0.66 16.95 -35.95
C ASP A 710 1.17 15.58 -36.44
N LEU A 711 0.29 14.75 -37.04
CA LEU A 711 0.53 13.36 -37.38
C LEU A 711 0.88 12.48 -36.15
N GLU A 712 0.24 12.73 -35.03
CA GLU A 712 0.44 12.04 -33.74
C GLU A 712 -0.79 11.22 -33.34
N VAL A 713 -0.55 10.13 -32.63
CA VAL A 713 -1.59 9.26 -32.03
C VAL A 713 -1.18 8.88 -30.63
N GLU A 714 -2.04 9.15 -29.66
CA GLU A 714 -1.93 8.61 -28.30
C GLU A 714 -2.95 7.48 -28.13
N ALA A 715 -2.54 6.32 -27.69
CA ALA A 715 -3.42 5.16 -27.57
C ALA A 715 -3.05 4.28 -26.36
N GLY A 716 -4.04 3.75 -25.67
CA GLY A 716 -3.82 2.61 -24.79
C GLY A 716 -3.60 1.30 -25.57
N ASN A 717 -3.27 0.21 -24.85
CA ASN A 717 -2.99 -1.09 -25.47
C ASN A 717 -3.70 -2.25 -24.76
N PRO A 718 -4.89 -2.62 -25.21
CA PRO A 718 -5.63 -3.76 -24.64
C PRO A 718 -4.96 -5.12 -24.81
N ASN A 719 -3.91 -5.21 -25.65
CA ASN A 719 -3.21 -6.46 -25.96
C ASN A 719 -1.96 -6.69 -25.11
N LEU A 720 -1.78 -5.93 -24.03
CA LEU A 720 -0.67 -6.13 -23.12
C LEU A 720 -0.74 -7.51 -22.45
N ASP A 721 0.41 -8.18 -22.43
CA ASP A 721 0.62 -9.39 -21.65
C ASP A 721 0.89 -9.03 -20.17
N PRO A 722 0.62 -9.93 -19.21
CA PRO A 722 0.96 -9.70 -17.83
C PRO A 722 2.47 -9.61 -17.63
N ILE A 723 2.87 -8.78 -16.68
CA ILE A 723 4.24 -8.76 -16.16
C ILE A 723 4.46 -10.05 -15.38
N THR A 724 5.56 -10.75 -15.59
CA THR A 724 5.87 -12.01 -14.89
C THR A 724 7.19 -11.93 -14.16
N SER A 725 7.33 -12.68 -13.07
CA SER A 725 8.57 -12.70 -12.29
C SER A 725 8.94 -14.11 -11.83
N SER A 726 10.22 -14.45 -11.97
CA SER A 726 10.85 -15.62 -11.35
C SER A 726 11.66 -15.18 -10.14
N ASN A 727 11.31 -15.71 -8.95
CA ASN A 727 11.83 -15.25 -7.69
C ASN A 727 12.66 -16.33 -6.98
N LEU A 728 13.79 -15.94 -6.38
CA LEU A 728 14.62 -16.76 -5.52
C LEU A 728 14.77 -16.07 -4.16
N ASP A 729 14.49 -16.78 -3.08
CA ASP A 729 14.53 -16.26 -1.72
C ASP A 729 15.26 -17.22 -0.80
N LEU A 730 16.08 -16.66 0.11
CA LEU A 730 16.71 -17.36 1.21
C LEU A 730 16.57 -16.53 2.48
N MET A 731 15.98 -17.09 3.52
CA MET A 731 15.80 -16.44 4.81
C MET A 731 16.36 -17.31 5.92
N VAL A 732 17.12 -16.71 6.83
CA VAL A 732 17.63 -17.33 8.05
C VAL A 732 17.13 -16.53 9.24
N ASP A 733 16.33 -17.16 10.10
CA ASP A 733 15.73 -16.56 11.26
C ASP A 733 16.31 -17.20 12.53
N TRP A 734 16.92 -16.41 13.39
CA TRP A 734 17.36 -16.83 14.70
C TRP A 734 16.45 -16.21 15.78
N TYR A 735 15.68 -17.05 16.44
CA TYR A 735 14.76 -16.69 17.51
C TYR A 735 15.51 -16.65 18.84
N MET A 736 15.95 -15.47 19.25
CA MET A 736 16.77 -15.24 20.45
C MET A 736 15.90 -15.08 21.70
N SER A 737 15.31 -16.10 22.29
CA SER A 737 14.49 -16.03 23.52
C SER A 737 13.48 -14.85 23.61
N HIS A 738 12.37 -14.92 24.35
CA HIS A 738 11.40 -13.86 24.69
C HIS A 738 11.30 -12.71 23.66
N ALA A 739 10.51 -12.71 22.67
CA ALA A 739 10.28 -11.60 21.71
C ALA A 739 11.56 -11.11 20.98
N GLY A 740 12.63 -11.90 20.90
CA GLY A 740 13.84 -11.55 20.16
C GLY A 740 13.98 -12.32 18.86
N ILE A 741 14.35 -11.61 17.78
CA ILE A 741 14.68 -12.21 16.49
C ILE A 741 15.87 -11.49 15.84
N LEU A 742 16.70 -12.26 15.15
CA LEU A 742 17.63 -11.75 14.12
C LEU A 742 17.36 -12.51 12.84
N SER A 743 16.91 -11.80 11.82
CA SER A 743 16.65 -12.35 10.47
C SER A 743 17.62 -11.78 9.45
N VAL A 744 18.06 -12.64 8.54
CA VAL A 744 18.84 -12.26 7.35
C VAL A 744 18.15 -12.87 6.14
N GLY A 745 17.70 -12.02 5.22
CA GLY A 745 17.07 -12.40 3.97
C GLY A 745 17.91 -12.01 2.76
N LEU A 746 17.96 -12.88 1.77
CA LEU A 746 18.50 -12.62 0.44
C LEU A 746 17.37 -12.86 -0.56
N PHE A 747 17.20 -11.95 -1.51
CA PHE A 747 16.20 -12.12 -2.56
C PHE A 747 16.75 -11.70 -3.93
N TYR A 748 16.22 -12.35 -4.96
CA TYR A 748 16.46 -12.04 -6.36
C TYR A 748 15.16 -12.23 -7.14
N LYS A 749 14.81 -11.27 -7.98
CA LYS A 749 13.66 -11.29 -8.87
C LYS A 749 14.12 -10.98 -10.28
N ASP A 750 13.75 -11.84 -11.21
CA ASP A 750 13.92 -11.68 -12.66
C ASP A 750 12.54 -11.41 -13.24
N ILE A 751 12.35 -10.23 -13.82
CA ILE A 751 11.03 -9.70 -14.17
C ILE A 751 11.01 -9.48 -15.68
N ASP A 752 10.02 -10.05 -16.35
CA ASP A 752 9.79 -9.92 -17.78
C ASP A 752 8.51 -9.14 -18.08
N ASN A 753 8.43 -8.55 -19.26
CA ASN A 753 7.23 -7.86 -19.80
C ASN A 753 6.84 -6.61 -19.01
N PHE A 754 7.77 -5.84 -18.44
CA PHE A 754 7.42 -4.53 -17.91
C PHE A 754 6.65 -3.72 -18.95
N VAL A 755 5.60 -3.05 -18.50
CA VAL A 755 4.86 -2.10 -19.33
C VAL A 755 5.58 -0.77 -19.29
N VAL A 756 5.82 -0.22 -20.46
CA VAL A 756 6.47 1.08 -20.68
C VAL A 756 5.75 1.80 -21.81
N ASP A 757 5.65 3.11 -21.73
CA ASP A 757 5.17 3.92 -22.85
C ASP A 757 6.24 3.94 -23.94
N PHE A 758 5.81 3.89 -25.17
CA PHE A 758 6.71 3.77 -26.30
C PHE A 758 6.19 4.58 -27.50
N VAL A 759 7.04 5.44 -28.00
CA VAL A 759 6.79 6.27 -29.18
C VAL A 759 7.39 5.62 -30.43
N THR A 760 6.66 5.55 -31.53
CA THR A 760 7.13 4.97 -32.79
C THR A 760 6.46 5.55 -34.04
N ASP A 761 7.26 5.81 -35.09
CA ASP A 761 6.80 6.18 -36.43
C ASP A 761 6.39 4.99 -37.31
N ASN A 762 6.51 3.78 -36.81
CA ASN A 762 6.33 2.54 -37.58
C ASN A 762 5.16 1.69 -37.08
N ASP A 763 4.15 2.31 -36.49
CA ASP A 763 2.95 1.59 -36.06
C ASP A 763 2.16 1.04 -37.26
N LEU A 764 1.67 -0.20 -37.14
CA LEU A 764 0.94 -0.88 -38.22
C LEU A 764 -0.53 -0.49 -38.28
N GLU A 765 -1.09 0.00 -37.21
CA GLU A 765 -2.48 0.43 -37.12
C GLU A 765 -2.66 1.86 -37.62
N PHE A 766 -1.65 2.72 -37.35
CA PHE A 766 -1.65 4.13 -37.73
C PHE A 766 -0.42 4.46 -38.62
N PRO A 767 -0.37 3.95 -39.87
CA PRO A 767 0.79 4.13 -40.72
C PRO A 767 0.97 5.60 -41.12
N GLY A 768 2.14 6.15 -40.81
CA GLY A 768 2.50 7.55 -41.11
C GLY A 768 2.23 8.54 -39.98
N PHE A 769 1.82 8.03 -38.81
CA PHE A 769 1.73 8.80 -37.57
C PHE A 769 2.87 8.39 -36.64
N GLU A 770 3.31 9.32 -35.80
CA GLU A 770 4.02 9.01 -34.57
C GLU A 770 3.00 8.52 -33.54
N VAL A 771 3.22 7.34 -32.99
CA VAL A 771 2.26 6.68 -32.09
C VAL A 771 2.89 6.46 -30.73
N GLU A 772 2.31 7.02 -29.70
CA GLU A 772 2.62 6.77 -28.31
C GLU A 772 1.62 5.77 -27.72
N ARG A 773 2.13 4.67 -27.16
CA ARG A 773 1.29 3.68 -26.46
C ARG A 773 2.08 2.83 -25.48
N PRO A 774 1.46 2.31 -24.41
CA PRO A 774 2.09 1.34 -23.53
C PRO A 774 2.34 0.01 -24.24
N ILE A 775 3.53 -0.54 -24.08
CA ILE A 775 3.92 -1.84 -24.63
C ILE A 775 4.63 -2.72 -23.60
N ASN A 776 4.58 -4.04 -23.80
CA ASN A 776 5.45 -4.96 -23.07
C ASN A 776 6.86 -4.89 -23.69
N GLY A 777 7.82 -4.47 -22.93
CA GLY A 777 9.08 -4.22 -23.60
C GLY A 777 10.35 -4.47 -22.84
N SER A 778 10.34 -4.31 -21.55
CA SER A 778 11.58 -4.29 -20.79
C SER A 778 11.67 -5.46 -19.82
N ALA A 779 12.90 -5.94 -19.60
CA ALA A 779 13.24 -6.83 -18.50
C ALA A 779 13.75 -6.00 -17.34
N GLY A 780 13.49 -6.46 -16.11
CA GLY A 780 14.03 -5.84 -14.92
C GLY A 780 14.54 -6.86 -13.93
N GLU A 781 15.54 -6.48 -13.16
CA GLU A 781 16.09 -7.29 -12.08
C GLU A 781 16.00 -6.55 -10.75
N VAL A 782 15.66 -7.28 -9.70
CA VAL A 782 15.70 -6.76 -8.32
C VAL A 782 16.45 -7.74 -7.45
N ARG A 783 17.50 -7.30 -6.77
CA ARG A 783 18.25 -8.11 -5.82
C ARG A 783 18.53 -7.35 -4.54
N GLY A 784 18.53 -8.04 -3.40
CA GLY A 784 18.78 -7.33 -2.17
C GLY A 784 18.99 -8.21 -0.95
N ILE A 785 19.25 -7.51 0.14
CA ILE A 785 19.50 -8.07 1.47
C ILE A 785 18.56 -7.38 2.46
N GLU A 786 17.84 -8.18 3.23
CA GLU A 786 17.00 -7.72 4.33
C GLU A 786 17.62 -8.16 5.67
N LEU A 787 17.81 -7.22 6.57
CA LEU A 787 18.21 -7.47 7.95
C LEU A 787 17.10 -7.02 8.88
N ASN A 788 16.74 -7.86 9.86
CA ASN A 788 15.78 -7.50 10.90
C ASN A 788 16.28 -7.99 12.26
N TRP A 789 16.37 -7.06 13.20
CA TRP A 789 16.72 -7.36 14.59
C TRP A 789 15.74 -6.70 15.53
N GLN A 790 15.25 -7.48 16.50
CA GLN A 790 14.40 -6.99 17.57
C GLN A 790 14.78 -7.73 18.86
N GLN A 791 14.85 -7.02 20.00
CA GLN A 791 15.27 -7.63 21.26
C GLN A 791 14.79 -6.85 22.48
N SER A 792 14.35 -7.57 23.54
CA SER A 792 14.23 -7.01 24.87
C SER A 792 15.61 -6.90 25.51
N LEU A 793 16.05 -5.68 25.85
CA LEU A 793 17.41 -5.41 26.33
C LEU A 793 17.66 -5.85 27.78
N GLY A 794 16.58 -6.09 28.54
CA GLY A 794 16.65 -6.62 29.90
C GLY A 794 17.35 -7.98 30.01
N LEU A 795 17.34 -8.75 28.92
CA LEU A 795 18.04 -10.05 28.83
C LEU A 795 19.56 -9.89 28.80
N TRP A 796 20.08 -8.80 28.30
CA TRP A 796 21.52 -8.55 28.27
C TRP A 796 22.02 -7.94 29.57
N ASN A 797 21.21 -7.03 30.15
CA ASN A 797 21.57 -6.39 31.41
C ASN A 797 20.30 -6.03 32.20
N PRO A 798 20.14 -6.49 33.45
CA PRO A 798 18.98 -6.15 34.29
C PRO A 798 18.73 -4.65 34.47
N VAL A 799 19.76 -3.79 34.32
CA VAL A 799 19.61 -2.32 34.35
C VAL A 799 18.76 -1.83 33.18
N LEU A 800 18.73 -2.56 32.07
CA LEU A 800 17.96 -2.27 30.86
C LEU A 800 16.59 -2.93 30.84
N GLU A 801 16.14 -3.48 31.99
CA GLU A 801 14.80 -4.06 32.13
C GLU A 801 13.72 -3.04 31.76
N GLY A 802 12.79 -3.42 30.90
CA GLY A 802 11.75 -2.57 30.33
C GLY A 802 12.13 -1.89 29.01
N PHE A 803 13.39 -1.96 28.57
CA PHE A 803 13.77 -1.48 27.25
C PHE A 803 13.61 -2.56 26.19
N LEU A 804 13.01 -2.17 25.06
CA LEU A 804 12.85 -2.93 23.83
C LEU A 804 13.50 -2.14 22.70
N ALA A 805 14.33 -2.77 21.88
CA ALA A 805 14.93 -2.13 20.72
C ALA A 805 14.71 -2.98 19.48
N GLY A 806 14.59 -2.34 18.34
CA GLY A 806 14.53 -2.99 17.03
C GLY A 806 15.13 -2.12 15.95
N ALA A 807 15.66 -2.79 14.96
CA ALA A 807 16.21 -2.19 13.74
C ALA A 807 15.97 -3.11 12.57
N ASN A 808 15.58 -2.56 11.45
CA ASN A 808 15.66 -3.26 10.17
C ASN A 808 16.39 -2.41 9.16
N TYR A 809 17.03 -3.08 8.23
CA TYR A 809 17.74 -2.45 7.13
C TYR A 809 17.57 -3.32 5.89
N THR A 810 17.17 -2.68 4.81
CA THR A 810 17.12 -3.32 3.48
C THR A 810 18.02 -2.55 2.54
N TRP A 811 18.90 -3.29 1.89
CA TRP A 811 19.63 -2.80 0.74
C TRP A 811 19.15 -3.54 -0.49
N MET A 812 18.88 -2.82 -1.55
CA MET A 812 18.48 -3.41 -2.82
C MET A 812 19.15 -2.68 -3.98
N ASP A 813 19.38 -3.42 -5.04
CA ASP A 813 19.89 -2.96 -6.31
C ASP A 813 18.89 -3.42 -7.38
N THR A 814 18.45 -2.47 -8.19
CA THR A 814 17.47 -2.70 -9.24
C THR A 814 18.02 -2.27 -10.56
N GLU A 815 17.73 -3.02 -11.60
CA GLU A 815 18.19 -2.74 -12.96
C GLU A 815 16.99 -2.87 -13.91
N PHE A 816 16.82 -1.86 -14.75
CA PHE A 816 15.72 -1.77 -15.70
C PHE A 816 16.24 -1.11 -16.99
N SER A 817 15.80 -1.62 -18.15
CA SER A 817 16.15 -1.06 -19.46
C SER A 817 14.94 -0.35 -20.05
N ALA A 818 14.98 0.96 -20.12
CA ALA A 818 13.95 1.75 -20.81
C ALA A 818 14.22 1.78 -22.34
N ARG A 819 13.14 1.72 -23.12
CA ARG A 819 13.26 1.79 -24.60
C ARG A 819 13.49 3.19 -25.12
N GLU A 820 13.05 4.20 -24.41
CA GLU A 820 13.22 5.63 -24.69
C GLU A 820 14.70 5.99 -24.75
N ARG A 821 15.53 5.33 -23.94
CA ARG A 821 17.00 5.51 -23.88
C ARG A 821 17.75 4.20 -24.08
N PRO A 822 17.80 3.67 -25.31
CA PRO A 822 18.36 2.38 -25.62
C PRO A 822 19.84 2.27 -25.26
N GLY A 823 20.19 1.25 -24.48
CA GLY A 823 21.56 0.98 -24.04
C GLY A 823 21.96 1.64 -22.74
N GLU A 824 21.04 2.28 -22.06
CA GLU A 824 21.16 2.74 -20.69
C GLU A 824 20.40 1.79 -19.74
N ASN A 825 20.90 1.66 -18.51
CA ASN A 825 20.26 0.91 -17.45
C ASN A 825 19.89 1.87 -16.34
N PHE A 826 18.66 1.77 -15.85
CA PHE A 826 18.10 2.61 -14.81
C PHE A 826 17.79 1.79 -13.56
N ALA A 827 17.72 2.45 -12.41
CA ALA A 827 17.00 1.89 -11.28
C ALA A 827 15.50 1.86 -11.60
N LEU A 828 14.77 0.88 -11.08
CA LEU A 828 13.32 0.88 -11.19
C LEU A 828 12.73 2.14 -10.53
N PRO A 829 11.77 2.81 -11.17
CA PRO A 829 11.07 3.93 -10.56
C PRO A 829 10.47 3.56 -9.20
N GLN A 830 10.52 4.49 -8.24
CA GLN A 830 10.09 4.32 -6.86
C GLN A 830 10.88 3.29 -6.02
N ALA A 831 11.95 2.71 -6.55
CA ALA A 831 12.79 1.75 -5.86
C ALA A 831 13.96 2.43 -5.14
N SER A 832 13.84 2.67 -3.83
CA SER A 832 14.96 3.16 -3.02
C SER A 832 16.02 2.09 -2.83
N GLU A 833 17.30 2.44 -3.03
CA GLU A 833 18.42 1.53 -2.76
C GLU A 833 18.50 1.10 -1.29
N THR A 834 18.08 1.97 -0.37
CA THR A 834 18.16 1.70 1.07
C THR A 834 16.88 2.08 1.80
N ILE A 835 16.41 1.19 2.68
CA ILE A 835 15.32 1.44 3.62
C ILE A 835 15.83 1.05 5.00
N ALA A 836 15.63 1.90 6.01
CA ALA A 836 16.05 1.64 7.37
C ALA A 836 15.00 2.10 8.39
N ASN A 837 14.73 1.27 9.39
CA ASN A 837 13.90 1.63 10.51
C ASN A 837 14.63 1.31 11.81
N LEU A 838 14.51 2.20 12.79
CA LEU A 838 15.09 2.04 14.11
C LEU A 838 14.06 2.47 15.16
N TYR A 839 13.88 1.70 16.21
CA TYR A 839 13.09 2.13 17.35
C TYR A 839 13.68 1.73 18.70
N LEU A 840 13.37 2.54 19.68
CA LEU A 840 13.65 2.27 21.09
C LEU A 840 12.38 2.46 21.91
N GLY A 841 11.88 1.37 22.49
CA GLY A 841 10.76 1.36 23.40
C GLY A 841 11.21 1.25 24.87
N TYR A 842 10.41 1.80 25.77
CA TYR A 842 10.54 1.65 27.20
C TYR A 842 9.18 1.38 27.82
N GLU A 843 9.06 0.30 28.57
CA GLU A 843 7.84 -0.08 29.26
C GLU A 843 8.18 -0.53 30.68
N ARG A 844 7.76 0.26 31.66
CA ARG A 844 7.92 -0.07 33.06
C ARG A 844 6.89 0.63 33.96
N GLY A 845 6.16 -0.15 34.76
CA GLY A 845 5.11 0.39 35.62
C GLY A 845 3.98 1.05 34.82
N PRO A 846 3.62 2.33 35.11
CA PRO A 846 2.55 3.01 34.37
C PRO A 846 3.00 3.64 33.05
N LEU A 847 4.30 3.76 32.79
CA LEU A 847 4.87 4.44 31.63
C LEU A 847 5.19 3.46 30.53
N SER A 848 4.68 3.73 29.33
CA SER A 848 5.14 3.16 28.07
C SER A 848 5.52 4.30 27.13
N ALA A 849 6.68 4.21 26.48
CA ALA A 849 7.13 5.21 25.52
C ALA A 849 7.90 4.55 24.38
N ARG A 850 7.84 5.10 23.20
CA ARG A 850 8.60 4.64 22.03
C ARG A 850 9.01 5.82 21.17
N ILE A 851 10.26 5.85 20.76
CA ILE A 851 10.78 6.72 19.73
C ILE A 851 11.14 5.87 18.51
N SER A 852 10.74 6.29 17.32
CA SER A 852 11.00 5.58 16.08
C SER A 852 11.53 6.51 15.00
N TYR A 853 12.46 6.01 14.21
CA TYR A 853 13.02 6.69 13.05
C TYR A 853 12.89 5.79 11.83
N ALA A 854 12.18 6.29 10.81
CA ALA A 854 12.03 5.64 9.52
C ALA A 854 12.79 6.44 8.46
N ALA A 855 13.68 5.80 7.74
CA ALA A 855 14.50 6.42 6.70
C ALA A 855 14.39 5.64 5.39
N ARG A 856 14.35 6.40 4.30
CA ARG A 856 14.36 5.90 2.93
C ARG A 856 15.40 6.69 2.14
N GLY A 857 16.28 5.99 1.42
CA GLY A 857 17.22 6.62 0.50
C GLY A 857 16.51 7.22 -0.72
N LYS A 858 17.23 8.01 -1.47
CA LYS A 858 16.74 8.57 -2.74
C LYS A 858 16.34 7.46 -3.74
N TYR A 859 15.47 7.81 -4.67
CA TYR A 859 15.10 6.95 -5.78
C TYR A 859 14.77 7.76 -7.04
N LEU A 860 14.83 7.10 -8.20
CA LEU A 860 14.36 7.60 -9.47
C LEU A 860 12.83 7.59 -9.49
N ASP A 861 12.21 8.72 -9.78
CA ASP A 861 10.75 8.87 -9.88
C ASP A 861 10.31 8.77 -11.33
N GLU A 862 10.90 9.62 -12.19
CA GLU A 862 10.58 9.70 -13.60
C GLU A 862 11.85 9.65 -14.45
N ILE A 863 11.78 8.97 -15.58
CA ILE A 863 12.84 8.92 -16.60
C ILE A 863 12.49 9.95 -17.65
N GLY A 864 13.36 10.93 -17.86
CA GLY A 864 13.20 11.92 -18.92
C GLY A 864 13.88 11.49 -20.23
N ASP A 865 13.76 12.31 -21.26
CA ASP A 865 14.34 12.10 -22.59
C ASP A 865 15.88 11.97 -22.55
N ASP A 866 16.53 12.63 -21.61
CA ASP A 866 17.95 12.46 -21.28
C ASP A 866 18.19 12.65 -19.75
N ASP A 867 19.44 12.47 -19.30
CA ASP A 867 19.82 12.51 -17.89
C ASP A 867 19.55 13.85 -17.17
N ARG A 868 19.32 14.91 -17.93
CA ARG A 868 18.99 16.25 -17.40
C ARG A 868 17.52 16.36 -16.98
N PHE A 869 16.66 15.50 -17.53
CA PHE A 869 15.24 15.50 -17.26
C PHE A 869 14.79 14.43 -16.26
N ASP A 870 15.71 13.52 -15.87
CA ASP A 870 15.41 12.52 -14.83
C ASP A 870 15.02 13.19 -13.50
N VAL A 871 13.90 12.80 -12.92
CA VAL A 871 13.41 13.29 -11.63
C VAL A 871 13.69 12.29 -10.53
N PHE A 872 14.22 12.77 -9.42
CA PHE A 872 14.54 11.95 -8.26
C PHE A 872 13.81 12.45 -7.02
N VAL A 873 13.27 11.53 -6.24
CA VAL A 873 12.87 11.82 -4.86
C VAL A 873 14.10 11.69 -3.97
N ASP A 874 14.35 12.72 -3.15
CA ASP A 874 15.53 12.79 -2.27
C ASP A 874 15.39 11.87 -1.04
N ASP A 875 16.46 11.72 -0.28
CA ASP A 875 16.44 11.00 1.00
C ASP A 875 15.36 11.56 1.92
N HIS A 876 14.66 10.69 2.63
CA HIS A 876 13.63 11.11 3.60
C HIS A 876 13.81 10.39 4.92
N GLY A 877 13.73 11.13 6.03
CA GLY A 877 13.93 10.57 7.37
C GLY A 877 13.02 11.16 8.42
N GLN A 878 12.00 10.41 8.86
CA GLN A 878 10.98 10.86 9.80
C GLN A 878 11.23 10.31 11.21
N LEU A 879 11.16 11.19 12.21
CA LEU A 879 11.28 10.87 13.63
C LEU A 879 9.92 11.06 14.32
N ASP A 880 9.44 10.01 15.01
CA ASP A 880 8.17 9.99 15.71
C ASP A 880 8.33 9.58 17.17
N LEU A 881 7.38 10.00 18.03
CA LEU A 881 7.31 9.66 19.44
C LEU A 881 5.88 9.26 19.82
N THR A 882 5.76 8.11 20.52
CA THR A 882 4.53 7.73 21.24
C THR A 882 4.84 7.60 22.72
N ALA A 883 3.97 8.10 23.59
CA ALA A 883 4.09 7.91 25.02
C ALA A 883 2.71 7.68 25.63
N SER A 884 2.59 6.72 26.56
CA SER A 884 1.38 6.53 27.32
C SER A 884 1.65 6.43 28.83
N TRP A 885 0.69 6.91 29.61
CA TRP A 885 0.73 6.85 31.05
C TRP A 885 -0.56 6.24 31.57
N ARG A 886 -0.44 5.08 32.20
CA ARG A 886 -1.59 4.38 32.81
C ARG A 886 -2.10 5.13 34.03
N LEU A 887 -3.31 5.65 33.95
CA LEU A 887 -3.99 6.38 35.00
C LEU A 887 -4.66 5.42 35.99
N VAL A 888 -5.36 4.43 35.42
CA VAL A 888 -6.04 3.33 36.14
C VAL A 888 -5.90 2.06 35.29
N PRO A 889 -6.20 0.86 35.80
CA PRO A 889 -6.04 -0.37 34.99
C PRO A 889 -6.81 -0.34 33.64
N GLN A 890 -7.90 0.40 33.55
CA GLN A 890 -8.80 0.45 32.40
C GLN A 890 -8.57 1.67 31.48
N ALA A 891 -7.67 2.60 31.85
CA ALA A 891 -7.47 3.83 31.07
C ALA A 891 -6.04 4.36 31.16
N GLU A 892 -5.52 4.82 30.03
CA GLU A 892 -4.24 5.49 29.92
C GLU A 892 -4.33 6.79 29.11
N LEU A 893 -3.53 7.77 29.50
CA LEU A 893 -3.28 8.98 28.74
C LEU A 893 -2.30 8.64 27.62
N LEU A 894 -2.58 9.10 26.40
CA LEU A 894 -1.75 8.87 25.23
C LEU A 894 -1.29 10.20 24.63
N LEU A 895 -0.03 10.28 24.28
CA LEU A 895 0.59 11.36 23.51
C LEU A 895 1.27 10.75 22.29
N GLU A 896 0.98 11.31 21.11
CA GLU A 896 1.65 10.98 19.85
C GLU A 896 2.22 12.27 19.25
N VAL A 897 3.43 12.19 18.70
CA VAL A 897 4.07 13.28 17.96
C VAL A 897 4.65 12.71 16.67
N THR A 898 4.19 13.20 15.55
CA THR A 898 4.61 12.75 14.21
C THR A 898 5.49 13.80 13.57
N ASN A 899 6.52 13.37 12.86
CA ASN A 899 7.46 14.22 12.12
C ASN A 899 8.08 15.33 13.01
N ILE A 900 8.73 14.92 14.09
CA ILE A 900 9.35 15.83 15.08
C ILE A 900 10.41 16.74 14.43
N THR A 901 11.06 16.28 13.37
CA THR A 901 12.13 16.99 12.66
C THR A 901 11.62 17.93 11.58
N ASP A 902 10.29 18.00 11.35
CA ASP A 902 9.68 18.77 10.25
C ASP A 902 10.33 18.42 8.89
N GLU A 903 10.52 17.12 8.65
CA GLU A 903 11.13 16.60 7.43
C GLU A 903 10.21 16.85 6.24
N PRO A 904 10.67 17.53 5.16
CA PRO A 904 9.88 17.76 3.96
C PRO A 904 9.96 16.58 3.00
N LEU A 905 9.00 16.49 2.08
CA LEU A 905 9.18 15.76 0.82
C LEU A 905 9.99 16.65 -0.13
N ARG A 906 11.03 16.11 -0.78
CA ARG A 906 11.87 16.85 -1.70
C ARG A 906 12.16 16.04 -2.95
N LEU A 907 11.97 16.67 -4.11
CA LEU A 907 12.33 16.14 -5.42
C LEU A 907 13.35 17.08 -6.09
N TYR A 908 14.19 16.51 -6.94
CA TYR A 908 15.13 17.29 -7.75
C TYR A 908 15.24 16.71 -9.16
N GLN A 909 15.55 17.57 -10.13
CA GLN A 909 15.76 17.18 -11.54
C GLN A 909 17.24 17.19 -11.86
N ALA A 910 17.75 16.11 -12.46
CA ALA A 910 19.16 15.88 -12.81
C ALA A 910 20.11 15.85 -11.60
N ALA A 911 20.18 16.91 -10.83
CA ALA A 911 21.13 17.07 -9.73
C ALA A 911 20.45 17.64 -8.46
N PRO A 912 20.90 17.25 -7.24
CA PRO A 912 20.25 17.67 -5.99
C PRO A 912 20.14 19.19 -5.78
N GLY A 913 20.92 19.98 -6.53
CA GLY A 913 20.84 21.44 -6.51
C GLY A 913 19.66 22.02 -7.29
N ASN A 914 19.11 21.30 -8.25
CA ASN A 914 17.97 21.70 -9.07
C ASN A 914 16.69 21.19 -8.43
N LEU A 915 16.16 21.96 -7.50
CA LEU A 915 14.94 21.59 -6.80
C LEU A 915 13.76 21.54 -7.78
N PHE A 916 13.17 20.34 -7.94
CA PHE A 916 11.94 20.15 -8.69
C PHE A 916 10.72 20.38 -7.79
N GLN A 917 10.73 19.84 -6.57
CA GLN A 917 9.64 20.03 -5.61
C GLN A 917 10.15 20.03 -4.18
N ILE A 918 9.55 20.87 -3.33
CA ILE A 918 9.66 20.77 -1.87
C ILE A 918 8.28 20.97 -1.25
N GLU A 919 7.88 20.00 -0.42
CA GLU A 919 6.61 20.06 0.28
C GLU A 919 6.80 19.88 1.78
N LYS A 920 6.20 20.78 2.57
CA LYS A 920 6.21 20.79 4.04
C LYS A 920 4.80 20.71 4.60
N TYR A 921 4.62 19.81 5.58
CA TYR A 921 3.36 19.58 6.29
C TYR A 921 3.47 19.76 7.82
N GLY A 922 4.65 20.03 8.33
CA GLY A 922 4.87 20.35 9.74
C GLY A 922 4.81 19.15 10.67
N THR A 923 4.95 19.44 11.98
CA THR A 923 4.81 18.47 13.06
C THR A 923 3.35 18.34 13.47
N SER A 924 2.89 17.11 13.73
CA SER A 924 1.55 16.84 14.22
C SER A 924 1.57 16.22 15.62
N PHE A 925 0.56 16.56 16.44
CA PHE A 925 0.39 16.08 17.81
C PHE A 925 -0.98 15.46 18.00
N ALA A 926 -1.04 14.37 18.77
CA ALA A 926 -2.29 13.82 19.28
C ALA A 926 -2.19 13.63 20.79
N LEU A 927 -3.26 14.01 21.51
CA LEU A 927 -3.36 13.82 22.96
C LEU A 927 -4.74 13.30 23.29
N GLY A 928 -4.81 12.21 24.07
CA GLY A 928 -6.09 11.61 24.39
C GLY A 928 -6.06 10.53 25.43
N LEU A 929 -7.17 9.81 25.49
CA LEU A 929 -7.38 8.68 26.38
C LEU A 929 -7.71 7.44 25.56
N ARG A 930 -7.04 6.33 25.88
CA ARG A 930 -7.43 5.01 25.40
C ARG A 930 -7.61 4.06 26.57
N GLY A 931 -8.38 3.02 26.36
CA GLY A 931 -8.57 2.04 27.40
C GLY A 931 -9.27 0.76 26.96
N ARG A 932 -9.30 -0.19 27.91
CA ARG A 932 -9.91 -1.52 27.76
C ARG A 932 -10.68 -1.87 29.00
N ALA A 933 -11.92 -2.36 28.84
CA ALA A 933 -12.78 -2.80 29.93
C ALA A 933 -13.35 -4.21 29.67
#